data_578f0e397e047be3bdc324fcfebc273e
#
_entry.id   578f0e397e047be3bdc324fcfebc273e
#
_cell.length_a   1.000
_cell.length_b   1.000
_cell.length_c   1.000
_cell.angle_alpha   90.00
_cell.angle_beta   90.00
_cell.angle_gamma   90.00
#
_symmetry.space_group_name_H-M   'P 1'
#
loop_
_entity.id
_entity.type
_entity.pdbx_description
1 polymer ?
#
loop_
_entity_poly.entity_id
_entity_poly.type
_entity_poly.pdbx_seq_one_letter_code
_entity_poly.pdbx_strand_id
1 'polypeptide(L)'
;MGDVMRPVPLKELVQRIFGEYRRSKSVFGIPASRFYKPASGKRISVFHGSCSSPMGPAAGPHTQLAQNIISSYLAGGRFMELKTVQIMDTLEVEKPCIDARDECYNTEWSTEYTLTKAYDEYVKAWVLLHLLEELLQLGDGKGPSFIFNMSVGYDLAGIKTDRMDDFITKMIDSAGYEVFESYLKALEEMVADGSFLKGTGLEARLSSLKGISRRIGSKISSSVTLSTMHGCPPDEIEAICSYMLKEKKIPTYVKLNPTLLGYDKVREILDGLGYTYLHLSREAFGHDLQWEAAQGMLHRLTDLAAKQDLTFGVKLSNTLGSINDQGALPGEEMYMSGRALYPLTINLAALVSGEFDGKMPISYAGGASAYNVKEIFEAGIRPITLATDLLKPGGYFRLAELAEISDKSAGWDKKGVNVAAVRKMAEEALVKSDVKKDFRGKDKIETGEPLPLFDCYVAPCKVGCPIGQDVPEYVRLTGEGRYQEALDLIYERNALPNITGQICDHQCQYNCTRLDYEGSVEIREIKRIAAENGWKEYLERHNTTVRKNGRKVAVVGAGPAGLSAAYFLAREGFDVKVFEKHDSAGGVVRHVIPHFRLPLEAIERDVDFIRSHGVEFEFNVNPKSITIDGLIAKGFEYIFLGVGAEKGNIMPLDGSDKRVLESLDFLWEFRNAPQNVKLGK
;
A
#
# COMPACT_ATOMS: atom_id res chain seq x y z
N MET A 1 -15.32 13.61 -3.24
CA MET A 1 -14.29 13.83 -4.30
C MET A 1 -13.12 12.90 -3.98
N GLY A 2 -12.74 12.03 -4.91
CA GLY A 2 -11.59 11.16 -4.75
C GLY A 2 -10.28 11.99 -4.67
N ASP A 3 -9.27 11.45 -4.00
CA ASP A 3 -7.95 12.10 -3.93
C ASP A 3 -7.35 12.15 -5.32
N VAL A 4 -7.06 13.34 -5.81
CA VAL A 4 -6.43 13.53 -7.13
C VAL A 4 -4.93 13.28 -7.00
N MET A 5 -4.41 12.25 -7.68
CA MET A 5 -2.96 12.04 -7.81
C MET A 5 -2.32 13.16 -8.62
N ARG A 6 -1.21 13.71 -8.11
CA ARG A 6 -0.46 14.78 -8.78
C ARG A 6 0.94 14.29 -9.10
N PRO A 7 1.33 14.28 -10.40
CA PRO A 7 2.70 13.94 -10.79
C PRO A 7 3.70 14.92 -10.17
N VAL A 8 4.83 14.41 -9.71
CA VAL A 8 5.94 15.26 -9.25
C VAL A 8 6.76 15.70 -10.47
N PRO A 9 6.97 17.01 -10.70
CA PRO A 9 7.80 17.50 -11.81
C PRO A 9 9.22 16.95 -11.76
N LEU A 10 9.84 16.72 -12.93
CA LEU A 10 11.17 16.12 -13.04
C LEU A 10 12.22 16.83 -12.17
N LYS A 11 12.27 18.16 -12.20
CA LYS A 11 13.26 18.94 -11.43
C LYS A 11 13.07 18.78 -9.93
N GLU A 12 11.83 18.78 -9.46
CA GLU A 12 11.50 18.56 -8.05
C GLU A 12 11.84 17.13 -7.61
N LEU A 13 11.56 16.15 -8.46
CA LEU A 13 11.88 14.75 -8.17
C LEU A 13 13.40 14.53 -8.07
N VAL A 14 14.18 15.14 -8.95
CA VAL A 14 15.66 15.15 -8.87
C VAL A 14 16.14 15.84 -7.59
N GLN A 15 15.55 16.99 -7.22
CA GLN A 15 15.89 17.68 -5.98
C GLN A 15 15.58 16.82 -4.75
N ARG A 16 14.43 16.14 -4.75
CA ARG A 16 14.05 15.20 -3.68
C ARG A 16 15.03 14.04 -3.57
N ILE A 17 15.33 13.36 -4.68
CA ILE A 17 16.28 12.23 -4.73
C ILE A 17 17.64 12.62 -4.17
N PHE A 18 18.27 13.63 -4.73
CA PHE A 18 19.64 14.00 -4.35
C PHE A 18 19.70 14.81 -3.05
N GLY A 19 18.61 15.50 -2.69
CA GLY A 19 18.46 16.13 -1.38
C GLY A 19 18.40 15.10 -0.25
N GLU A 20 17.65 14.03 -0.41
CA GLU A 20 17.60 12.92 0.53
C GLU A 20 18.96 12.17 0.55
N TYR A 21 19.50 11.85 -0.61
CA TYR A 21 20.80 11.18 -0.70
C TYR A 21 21.94 11.96 -0.01
N ARG A 22 21.88 13.27 -0.06
CA ARG A 22 22.83 14.16 0.64
C ARG A 22 22.71 14.03 2.16
N ARG A 23 21.49 14.03 2.67
CA ARG A 23 21.23 14.03 4.13
C ARG A 23 21.45 12.66 4.77
N SER A 24 20.94 11.61 4.14
CA SER A 24 20.81 10.29 4.76
C SER A 24 21.40 9.14 3.95
N LYS A 25 22.02 9.41 2.78
CA LYS A 25 22.48 8.36 1.86
C LYS A 25 21.39 7.38 1.48
N SER A 26 20.15 7.87 1.33
CA SER A 26 19.00 7.09 0.91
C SER A 26 18.27 7.77 -0.27
N VAL A 27 17.45 7.01 -0.97
CA VAL A 27 16.51 7.51 -1.98
C VAL A 27 15.15 6.88 -1.70
N PHE A 28 14.14 7.69 -1.45
CA PHE A 28 12.79 7.27 -1.03
C PHE A 28 12.81 6.32 0.17
N GLY A 29 13.65 6.61 1.16
CA GLY A 29 13.83 5.78 2.34
C GLY A 29 14.67 4.51 2.13
N ILE A 30 15.09 4.17 0.91
CA ILE A 30 15.96 3.03 0.63
C ILE A 30 17.42 3.47 0.82
N PRO A 31 18.17 2.90 1.79
CA PRO A 31 19.56 3.25 2.01
C PRO A 31 20.45 2.81 0.85
N ALA A 32 21.49 3.58 0.54
CA ALA A 32 22.41 3.26 -0.55
C ALA A 32 23.17 1.94 -0.35
N SER A 33 23.35 1.53 0.91
CA SER A 33 23.93 0.22 1.26
C SER A 33 23.04 -0.96 0.85
N ARG A 34 21.75 -0.71 0.62
CA ARG A 34 20.74 -1.71 0.23
C ARG A 34 20.36 -1.63 -1.25
N PHE A 35 20.98 -0.72 -2.03
CA PHE A 35 20.75 -0.69 -3.46
C PHE A 35 21.24 -1.99 -4.09
N TYR A 36 20.32 -2.67 -4.77
CA TYR A 36 20.65 -3.94 -5.41
C TYR A 36 21.67 -3.75 -6.55
N LYS A 37 22.73 -4.54 -6.50
CA LYS A 37 23.73 -4.64 -7.55
C LYS A 37 23.84 -6.11 -7.97
N PRO A 38 23.65 -6.43 -9.26
CA PRO A 38 23.78 -7.80 -9.73
C PRO A 38 25.17 -8.35 -9.40
N ALA A 39 25.23 -9.42 -8.62
CA ALA A 39 26.50 -9.99 -8.17
C ALA A 39 27.29 -10.68 -9.29
N SER A 40 26.60 -11.12 -10.34
CA SER A 40 27.15 -12.04 -11.33
C SER A 40 27.47 -11.44 -12.70
N GLY A 41 27.07 -10.19 -12.97
CA GLY A 41 27.12 -9.60 -14.32
C GLY A 41 26.29 -10.37 -15.36
N LYS A 42 25.42 -11.28 -14.92
CA LYS A 42 24.51 -12.05 -15.77
C LYS A 42 23.40 -11.17 -16.33
N ARG A 43 23.02 -11.44 -17.57
CA ARG A 43 21.83 -10.86 -18.19
C ARG A 43 20.93 -11.96 -18.67
N ILE A 44 19.63 -11.72 -18.53
CA ILE A 44 18.60 -12.61 -19.03
C ILE A 44 17.86 -11.94 -20.17
N SER A 45 17.69 -12.66 -21.25
CA SER A 45 16.85 -12.20 -22.35
C SER A 45 15.38 -12.41 -22.00
N VAL A 46 14.62 -11.36 -22.09
CA VAL A 46 13.17 -11.36 -21.88
C VAL A 46 12.56 -10.54 -23.02
N PHE A 47 11.62 -11.12 -23.74
CA PHE A 47 11.10 -10.57 -24.99
C PHE A 47 12.26 -10.31 -25.97
N HIS A 48 12.36 -9.10 -26.54
CA HIS A 48 13.49 -8.69 -27.39
C HIS A 48 14.49 -7.81 -26.66
N GLY A 49 14.40 -7.74 -25.31
CA GLY A 49 15.33 -6.98 -24.46
C GLY A 49 16.16 -7.89 -23.56
N SER A 50 17.01 -7.28 -22.75
CA SER A 50 17.76 -8.00 -21.72
C SER A 50 17.85 -7.17 -20.43
N CYS A 51 17.72 -7.85 -19.29
CA CYS A 51 17.81 -7.22 -17.98
C CYS A 51 18.72 -8.02 -17.04
N SER A 52 19.21 -7.37 -15.99
CA SER A 52 20.14 -7.98 -15.03
C SER A 52 19.46 -8.71 -13.86
N SER A 53 18.14 -8.69 -13.80
CA SER A 53 17.32 -9.51 -12.89
C SER A 53 16.00 -9.85 -13.57
N PRO A 54 15.50 -11.08 -13.45
CA PRO A 54 14.19 -11.46 -14.00
C PRO A 54 13.03 -10.92 -13.19
N MET A 55 13.29 -10.21 -12.07
CA MET A 55 12.29 -9.75 -11.12
C MET A 55 11.83 -8.33 -11.42
N GLY A 56 10.58 -8.03 -11.05
CA GLY A 56 10.06 -6.66 -11.09
C GLY A 56 8.67 -6.51 -10.49
N PRO A 57 8.16 -5.28 -10.43
CA PRO A 57 6.79 -5.04 -10.04
C PRO A 57 5.83 -5.44 -11.16
N ALA A 58 4.69 -6.03 -10.80
CA ALA A 58 3.59 -6.27 -11.72
C ALA A 58 2.82 -4.97 -12.00
N ALA A 59 2.08 -4.92 -13.12
CA ALA A 59 1.22 -3.80 -13.45
C ALA A 59 0.19 -3.57 -12.34
N GLY A 60 0.28 -2.41 -11.69
CA GLY A 60 -0.55 -2.05 -10.56
C GLY A 60 -0.28 -0.61 -10.09
N PRO A 61 -0.93 -0.15 -9.01
CA PRO A 61 -0.73 1.22 -8.51
C PRO A 61 0.73 1.60 -8.25
N HIS A 62 1.55 0.64 -7.85
CA HIS A 62 2.98 0.84 -7.57
C HIS A 62 3.89 0.87 -8.81
N THR A 63 3.35 0.80 -10.02
CA THR A 63 4.07 1.01 -11.28
C THR A 63 3.52 2.18 -12.10
N GLN A 64 2.71 3.04 -11.48
CA GLN A 64 2.11 4.20 -12.12
C GLN A 64 2.93 5.48 -11.94
N LEU A 65 3.61 5.62 -10.80
CA LEU A 65 4.38 6.80 -10.44
C LEU A 65 5.88 6.58 -10.67
N ALA A 66 6.58 7.60 -11.17
CA ALA A 66 8.02 7.53 -11.42
C ALA A 66 8.82 7.16 -10.16
N GLN A 67 8.47 7.72 -9.00
CA GLN A 67 9.13 7.41 -7.73
C GLN A 67 8.98 5.95 -7.32
N ASN A 68 7.85 5.31 -7.59
CA ASN A 68 7.63 3.90 -7.26
C ASN A 68 8.43 2.98 -8.19
N ILE A 69 8.52 3.34 -9.47
CA ILE A 69 9.34 2.62 -10.45
C ILE A 69 10.82 2.72 -10.07
N ILE A 70 11.28 3.92 -9.66
CA ILE A 70 12.65 4.13 -9.16
C ILE A 70 12.91 3.30 -7.90
N SER A 71 11.98 3.28 -6.95
CA SER A 71 12.11 2.47 -5.73
C SER A 71 12.23 0.98 -6.06
N SER A 72 11.41 0.48 -6.99
CA SER A 72 11.50 -0.90 -7.47
C SER A 72 12.87 -1.19 -8.10
N TYR A 73 13.39 -0.26 -8.90
CA TYR A 73 14.70 -0.41 -9.53
C TYR A 73 15.83 -0.47 -8.49
N LEU A 74 15.84 0.44 -7.53
CA LEU A 74 16.83 0.47 -6.47
C LEU A 74 16.84 -0.81 -5.63
N ALA A 75 15.65 -1.41 -5.45
CA ALA A 75 15.46 -2.66 -4.74
C ALA A 75 15.59 -3.93 -5.62
N GLY A 76 16.14 -3.86 -6.83
CA GLY A 76 16.45 -5.05 -7.64
C GLY A 76 15.45 -5.41 -8.72
N GLY A 77 14.36 -4.65 -8.88
CA GLY A 77 13.50 -4.76 -10.04
C GLY A 77 14.25 -4.35 -11.31
N ARG A 78 14.22 -5.19 -12.32
CA ARG A 78 14.81 -4.90 -13.64
C ARG A 78 13.86 -5.13 -14.79
N PHE A 79 12.72 -5.74 -14.51
CA PHE A 79 11.61 -5.86 -15.43
C PHE A 79 10.43 -5.06 -14.86
N MET A 80 10.15 -3.88 -15.42
CA MET A 80 9.10 -3.00 -14.94
C MET A 80 7.84 -3.20 -15.80
N GLU A 81 6.83 -3.86 -15.25
CA GLU A 81 5.55 -3.92 -15.91
C GLU A 81 4.71 -2.70 -15.50
N LEU A 82 4.56 -1.78 -16.44
CA LEU A 82 3.92 -0.50 -16.19
C LEU A 82 2.42 -0.69 -15.93
N LYS A 83 1.82 0.17 -15.11
CA LYS A 83 0.39 0.14 -14.82
C LYS A 83 -0.41 0.11 -16.12
N THR A 84 -1.36 -0.81 -16.17
CA THR A 84 -2.25 -0.95 -17.34
C THR A 84 -2.96 0.37 -17.62
N VAL A 85 -2.92 0.78 -18.87
CA VAL A 85 -3.66 1.95 -19.39
C VAL A 85 -4.86 1.51 -20.22
N GLN A 86 -5.85 2.35 -20.27
CA GLN A 86 -7.10 2.13 -20.99
C GLN A 86 -7.70 3.48 -21.44
N ILE A 87 -8.76 3.46 -22.25
CA ILE A 87 -9.30 4.68 -22.89
C ILE A 87 -10.12 5.58 -21.97
N MET A 88 -10.65 5.04 -20.87
CA MET A 88 -11.46 5.82 -19.93
C MET A 88 -10.54 6.66 -19.05
N ASP A 89 -10.54 7.96 -19.26
CA ASP A 89 -9.78 8.89 -18.42
C ASP A 89 -10.44 9.08 -17.07
N THR A 90 -9.63 9.21 -16.02
CA THR A 90 -10.04 9.64 -14.67
C THR A 90 -11.18 8.82 -14.07
N LEU A 91 -10.96 7.52 -13.92
CA LEU A 91 -11.87 6.70 -13.12
C LEU A 91 -11.82 7.16 -11.65
N GLU A 92 -12.95 7.63 -11.15
CA GLU A 92 -13.15 7.80 -9.72
C GLU A 92 -13.61 6.46 -9.14
N VAL A 93 -12.73 5.82 -8.39
CA VAL A 93 -13.01 4.55 -7.72
C VAL A 93 -13.23 4.81 -6.24
N GLU A 94 -14.30 4.27 -5.70
CA GLU A 94 -14.57 4.32 -4.28
C GLU A 94 -13.48 3.58 -3.49
N LYS A 95 -13.01 4.17 -2.40
CA LYS A 95 -11.96 3.59 -1.55
C LYS A 95 -12.55 2.88 -0.32
N PRO A 96 -11.84 1.87 0.20
CA PRO A 96 -10.50 1.40 -0.19
C PRO A 96 -10.52 0.54 -1.46
N CYS A 97 -9.46 0.62 -2.28
CA CYS A 97 -9.34 -0.18 -3.50
C CYS A 97 -8.56 -1.48 -3.29
N ILE A 98 -7.86 -1.61 -2.17
CA ILE A 98 -7.00 -2.75 -1.84
C ILE A 98 -7.18 -3.13 -0.38
N ASP A 99 -7.40 -4.40 -0.11
CA ASP A 99 -7.31 -5.02 1.21
C ASP A 99 -6.17 -6.04 1.22
N ALA A 100 -5.09 -5.74 1.95
CA ALA A 100 -3.89 -6.56 2.04
C ALA A 100 -3.63 -7.08 3.47
N ARG A 101 -4.68 -7.23 4.28
CA ARG A 101 -4.57 -7.67 5.68
C ARG A 101 -4.13 -9.13 5.81
N ASP A 102 -4.55 -10.01 4.91
CA ASP A 102 -4.15 -11.43 4.87
C ASP A 102 -3.78 -11.82 3.43
N GLU A 103 -4.65 -12.50 2.67
CA GLU A 103 -4.55 -12.49 1.21
C GLU A 103 -4.63 -11.04 0.74
N CYS A 104 -4.51 -10.80 -0.52
CA CYS A 104 -4.79 -9.48 -1.02
C CYS A 104 -5.99 -9.51 -1.93
N TYR A 105 -6.88 -8.57 -1.73
CA TYR A 105 -8.04 -8.33 -2.58
C TYR A 105 -7.95 -6.92 -3.13
N ASN A 106 -8.36 -6.73 -4.36
CA ASN A 106 -8.46 -5.41 -4.98
C ASN A 106 -9.79 -5.28 -5.73
N THR A 107 -10.22 -4.05 -5.93
CA THR A 107 -11.29 -3.74 -6.88
C THR A 107 -10.80 -3.96 -8.31
N GLU A 108 -11.69 -4.19 -9.25
CA GLU A 108 -11.34 -4.38 -10.67
C GLU A 108 -10.54 -3.18 -11.20
N TRP A 109 -10.98 -2.00 -10.85
CA TRP A 109 -10.38 -0.74 -11.27
C TRP A 109 -9.64 -0.07 -10.11
N SER A 110 -8.60 0.65 -10.43
CA SER A 110 -7.89 1.54 -9.51
C SER A 110 -7.85 2.94 -10.08
N THR A 111 -7.67 3.95 -9.21
CA THR A 111 -7.46 5.33 -9.67
C THR A 111 -6.29 5.38 -10.64
N GLU A 112 -6.52 5.94 -11.82
CA GLU A 112 -5.57 5.96 -12.92
C GLU A 112 -5.28 7.39 -13.39
N TYR A 113 -4.09 7.57 -13.93
CA TYR A 113 -3.76 8.76 -14.70
C TYR A 113 -4.41 8.70 -16.07
N THR A 114 -4.67 9.88 -16.65
CA THR A 114 -4.94 9.98 -18.08
C THR A 114 -3.76 9.42 -18.88
N LEU A 115 -3.99 8.98 -20.10
CA LEU A 115 -2.95 8.47 -21.00
C LEU A 115 -1.74 9.43 -21.10
N THR A 116 -2.02 10.74 -21.19
CA THR A 116 -0.97 11.76 -21.26
C THR A 116 -0.12 11.81 -20.00
N LYS A 117 -0.73 11.77 -18.81
CA LYS A 117 -0.01 11.76 -17.53
C LYS A 117 0.74 10.45 -17.29
N ALA A 118 0.15 9.32 -17.70
CA ALA A 118 0.80 8.02 -17.61
C ALA A 118 2.06 7.98 -18.49
N TYR A 119 1.97 8.46 -19.74
CA TYR A 119 3.13 8.59 -20.63
C TYR A 119 4.21 9.48 -20.01
N ASP A 120 3.83 10.63 -19.46
CA ASP A 120 4.75 11.56 -18.79
C ASP A 120 5.51 10.88 -17.64
N GLU A 121 4.81 10.15 -16.75
CA GLU A 121 5.42 9.43 -15.64
C GLU A 121 6.38 8.32 -16.10
N TYR A 122 6.02 7.59 -17.16
CA TYR A 122 6.85 6.50 -17.67
C TYR A 122 8.12 7.01 -18.33
N VAL A 123 8.01 8.07 -19.15
CA VAL A 123 9.18 8.74 -19.75
C VAL A 123 10.08 9.34 -18.67
N LYS A 124 9.49 9.99 -17.68
CA LYS A 124 10.22 10.55 -16.53
C LYS A 124 11.01 9.47 -15.79
N ALA A 125 10.35 8.35 -15.46
CA ALA A 125 11.01 7.21 -14.83
C ALA A 125 12.13 6.64 -15.69
N TRP A 126 11.90 6.48 -17.00
CA TRP A 126 12.90 6.00 -17.95
C TRP A 126 14.17 6.86 -17.95
N VAL A 127 14.02 8.17 -18.08
CA VAL A 127 15.15 9.11 -18.07
C VAL A 127 15.88 9.08 -16.73
N LEU A 128 15.14 9.07 -15.61
CA LEU A 128 15.75 9.06 -14.27
C LEU A 128 16.45 7.74 -13.95
N LEU A 129 15.94 6.60 -14.42
CA LEU A 129 16.65 5.32 -14.21
C LEU A 129 17.98 5.28 -14.94
N HIS A 130 18.09 5.81 -16.15
CA HIS A 130 19.38 5.92 -16.84
C HIS A 130 20.36 6.83 -16.07
N LEU A 131 19.88 7.96 -15.55
CA LEU A 131 20.69 8.84 -14.71
C LEU A 131 21.20 8.14 -13.45
N LEU A 132 20.29 7.46 -12.73
CA LEU A 132 20.63 6.78 -11.48
C LEU A 132 21.51 5.54 -11.70
N GLU A 133 21.27 4.79 -12.78
CA GLU A 133 22.11 3.64 -13.14
C GLU A 133 23.57 4.06 -13.36
N GLU A 134 23.78 5.14 -14.10
CA GLU A 134 25.11 5.70 -14.38
C GLU A 134 25.77 6.23 -13.09
N LEU A 135 25.06 7.10 -12.35
CA LEU A 135 25.59 7.73 -11.14
C LEU A 135 25.87 6.76 -10.02
N LEU A 136 24.99 5.81 -9.78
CA LEU A 136 25.08 4.88 -8.66
C LEU A 136 25.80 3.56 -9.04
N GLN A 137 26.15 3.40 -10.32
CA GLN A 137 26.80 2.19 -10.86
C GLN A 137 26.03 0.91 -10.53
N LEU A 138 24.73 0.93 -10.86
CA LEU A 138 23.80 -0.18 -10.58
C LEU A 138 23.65 -1.15 -11.77
N GLY A 139 24.24 -0.85 -12.91
CA GLY A 139 24.30 -1.68 -14.11
C GLY A 139 25.70 -2.28 -14.35
N ASP A 140 25.83 -3.01 -15.44
CA ASP A 140 27.08 -3.66 -15.88
C ASP A 140 27.85 -2.88 -16.97
N GLY A 141 27.37 -1.68 -17.30
CA GLY A 141 27.97 -0.82 -18.33
C GLY A 141 27.69 -1.24 -19.78
N LYS A 142 26.89 -2.27 -20.03
CA LYS A 142 26.54 -2.80 -21.35
C LYS A 142 25.21 -2.28 -21.89
N GLY A 143 24.83 -1.07 -21.54
CA GLY A 143 23.52 -0.48 -21.79
C GLY A 143 22.53 -0.68 -20.63
N PRO A 144 21.27 -0.24 -20.76
CA PRO A 144 20.33 -0.30 -19.66
C PRO A 144 20.18 -1.73 -19.12
N SER A 145 20.25 -1.87 -17.82
CA SER A 145 20.13 -3.18 -17.14
C SER A 145 18.68 -3.56 -16.85
N PHE A 146 17.71 -2.77 -17.33
CA PHE A 146 16.28 -2.89 -17.06
C PHE A 146 15.46 -2.82 -18.35
N ILE A 147 14.24 -3.33 -18.27
CA ILE A 147 13.23 -3.32 -19.34
C ILE A 147 11.95 -2.70 -18.80
N PHE A 148 11.33 -1.84 -19.60
CA PHE A 148 9.93 -1.46 -19.42
C PHE A 148 9.06 -2.29 -20.35
N ASN A 149 7.97 -2.81 -19.80
CA ASN A 149 6.92 -3.53 -20.52
C ASN A 149 5.61 -2.78 -20.32
N MET A 150 5.02 -2.25 -21.41
CA MET A 150 3.73 -1.59 -21.28
C MET A 150 2.62 -2.62 -21.06
N SER A 151 1.60 -2.24 -20.30
CA SER A 151 0.39 -3.01 -20.14
C SER A 151 -0.79 -2.22 -20.68
N VAL A 152 -1.58 -2.84 -21.53
CA VAL A 152 -2.72 -2.24 -22.23
C VAL A 152 -3.96 -3.10 -21.98
N GLY A 153 -5.06 -2.46 -21.64
CA GLY A 153 -6.35 -3.13 -21.42
C GLY A 153 -7.47 -2.36 -22.13
N TYR A 154 -8.46 -3.02 -22.58
CA TYR A 154 -9.74 -2.63 -23.18
C TYR A 154 -10.09 -3.49 -24.39
N ASP A 155 -11.22 -3.21 -25.06
CA ASP A 155 -11.58 -3.86 -26.32
C ASP A 155 -10.76 -3.34 -27.52
N LEU A 156 -10.84 -4.00 -28.65
CA LEU A 156 -10.07 -3.63 -29.84
C LEU A 156 -10.44 -2.24 -30.37
N ALA A 157 -11.73 -1.90 -30.31
CA ALA A 157 -12.22 -0.61 -30.79
C ALA A 157 -11.61 0.54 -29.94
N GLY A 158 -11.57 0.38 -28.64
CA GLY A 158 -10.93 1.31 -27.71
C GLY A 158 -9.42 1.41 -27.90
N ILE A 159 -8.75 0.28 -28.07
CA ILE A 159 -7.30 0.24 -28.32
C ILE A 159 -6.93 0.91 -29.65
N LYS A 160 -7.81 0.87 -30.64
CA LYS A 160 -7.61 1.54 -31.94
C LYS A 160 -8.04 3.00 -32.00
N THR A 161 -8.54 3.57 -30.90
CA THR A 161 -8.79 5.01 -30.87
C THR A 161 -7.49 5.80 -31.05
N ASP A 162 -7.56 6.96 -31.70
CA ASP A 162 -6.38 7.81 -31.97
C ASP A 162 -5.55 8.06 -30.69
N ARG A 163 -6.20 8.23 -29.55
CA ARG A 163 -5.55 8.50 -28.26
C ARG A 163 -4.75 7.31 -27.75
N MET A 164 -5.33 6.10 -27.79
CA MET A 164 -4.65 4.87 -27.35
C MET A 164 -3.57 4.47 -28.33
N ASP A 165 -3.85 4.59 -29.62
CA ASP A 165 -2.89 4.29 -30.67
C ASP A 165 -1.66 5.21 -30.61
N ASP A 166 -1.86 6.50 -30.37
CA ASP A 166 -0.81 7.50 -30.17
C ASP A 166 0.02 7.16 -28.90
N PHE A 167 -0.63 6.81 -27.77
CA PHE A 167 0.06 6.37 -26.56
C PHE A 167 0.96 5.16 -26.85
N ILE A 168 0.42 4.11 -27.48
CA ILE A 168 1.17 2.89 -27.79
C ILE A 168 2.36 3.22 -28.70
N THR A 169 2.14 4.03 -29.72
CA THR A 169 3.17 4.44 -30.68
C THR A 169 4.31 5.21 -29.99
N LYS A 170 3.97 6.16 -29.11
CA LYS A 170 4.94 6.92 -28.31
C LYS A 170 5.73 6.03 -27.36
N MET A 171 5.10 5.04 -26.75
CA MET A 171 5.79 4.10 -25.87
C MET A 171 6.76 3.18 -26.63
N ILE A 172 6.42 2.80 -27.87
CA ILE A 172 7.30 2.00 -28.74
C ILE A 172 8.52 2.83 -29.17
N ASP A 173 8.31 4.09 -29.57
CA ASP A 173 9.40 5.00 -29.90
C ASP A 173 9.02 6.46 -29.60
N SER A 174 9.66 7.05 -28.63
CA SER A 174 9.46 8.43 -28.18
C SER A 174 10.29 9.48 -28.94
N ALA A 175 11.04 9.09 -29.97
CA ALA A 175 11.87 10.03 -30.72
C ALA A 175 11.02 11.15 -31.32
N GLY A 176 11.43 12.40 -31.09
CA GLY A 176 10.74 13.60 -31.60
C GLY A 176 9.48 14.02 -30.87
N TYR A 177 9.03 13.26 -29.85
CA TYR A 177 7.89 13.70 -29.04
C TYR A 177 8.32 14.67 -27.95
N GLU A 178 7.55 15.75 -27.78
CA GLU A 178 7.87 16.89 -26.93
C GLU A 178 8.24 16.53 -25.50
N VAL A 179 7.49 15.62 -24.86
CA VAL A 179 7.74 15.20 -23.46
C VAL A 179 9.13 14.56 -23.33
N PHE A 180 9.47 13.63 -24.21
CA PHE A 180 10.76 12.95 -24.18
C PHE A 180 11.91 13.94 -24.44
N GLU A 181 11.82 14.73 -25.49
CA GLU A 181 12.85 15.71 -25.86
C GLU A 181 13.03 16.79 -24.76
N SER A 182 11.93 17.23 -24.13
CA SER A 182 11.99 18.20 -23.03
C SER A 182 12.72 17.65 -21.81
N TYR A 183 12.52 16.37 -21.48
CA TYR A 183 13.22 15.72 -20.36
C TYR A 183 14.70 15.49 -20.67
N LEU A 184 15.05 15.11 -21.88
CA LEU A 184 16.46 15.03 -22.29
C LEU A 184 17.16 16.39 -22.20
N LYS A 185 16.50 17.44 -22.66
CA LYS A 185 17.01 18.82 -22.56
C LYS A 185 17.16 19.26 -21.09
N ALA A 186 16.13 19.02 -20.27
CA ALA A 186 16.20 19.35 -18.85
C ALA A 186 17.33 18.57 -18.13
N LEU A 187 17.56 17.33 -18.50
CA LEU A 187 18.66 16.53 -17.99
C LEU A 187 20.03 17.12 -18.40
N GLU A 188 20.20 17.55 -19.65
CA GLU A 188 21.42 18.21 -20.11
C GLU A 188 21.71 19.51 -19.34
N GLU A 189 20.68 20.33 -19.13
CA GLU A 189 20.77 21.57 -18.36
C GLU A 189 21.21 21.28 -16.90
N MET A 190 20.59 20.30 -16.26
CA MET A 190 20.93 19.90 -14.90
C MET A 190 22.35 19.34 -14.79
N VAL A 191 22.80 18.55 -15.76
CA VAL A 191 24.15 18.01 -15.81
C VAL A 191 25.18 19.11 -16.06
N ALA A 192 24.87 20.10 -16.89
CA ALA A 192 25.73 21.26 -17.14
C ALA A 192 25.89 22.13 -15.88
N ASP A 193 24.82 22.33 -15.13
CA ASP A 193 24.84 23.06 -13.84
C ASP A 193 25.53 22.23 -12.75
N GLY A 194 25.29 20.94 -12.65
CA GLY A 194 25.87 20.02 -11.70
C GLY A 194 25.50 20.24 -10.22
N SER A 195 24.70 21.26 -9.92
CA SER A 195 24.38 21.68 -8.54
C SER A 195 23.61 20.61 -7.76
N PHE A 196 22.83 19.76 -8.42
CA PHE A 196 22.05 18.70 -7.79
C PHE A 196 22.94 17.65 -7.10
N LEU A 197 24.19 17.47 -7.53
CA LEU A 197 25.14 16.55 -6.90
C LEU A 197 25.93 17.18 -5.74
N LYS A 198 25.88 18.50 -5.55
CA LYS A 198 26.69 19.18 -4.54
C LYS A 198 26.39 18.65 -3.12
N GLY A 199 27.45 18.20 -2.42
CA GLY A 199 27.37 17.63 -1.07
C GLY A 199 26.86 16.19 -1.00
N THR A 200 26.66 15.52 -2.14
CA THR A 200 26.24 14.12 -2.19
C THR A 200 27.40 13.12 -2.05
N GLY A 201 28.65 13.54 -2.35
CA GLY A 201 29.79 12.67 -2.52
C GLY A 201 29.85 11.97 -3.89
N LEU A 202 28.96 12.35 -4.82
CA LEU A 202 28.91 11.83 -6.19
C LEU A 202 29.46 12.84 -7.22
N GLU A 203 29.98 13.98 -6.80
CA GLU A 203 30.42 15.08 -7.64
C GLU A 203 31.46 14.65 -8.69
N ALA A 204 32.39 13.77 -8.28
CA ALA A 204 33.42 13.24 -9.18
C ALA A 204 32.83 12.48 -10.39
N ARG A 205 31.59 12.00 -10.27
CA ARG A 205 30.89 11.27 -11.34
C ARG A 205 30.14 12.16 -12.33
N LEU A 206 30.11 13.47 -12.08
CA LEU A 206 29.46 14.40 -13.02
C LEU A 206 30.03 14.30 -14.44
N SER A 207 31.33 14.02 -14.56
CA SER A 207 31.98 13.86 -15.87
C SER A 207 31.46 12.66 -16.66
N SER A 208 31.02 11.57 -16.03
CA SER A 208 30.44 10.40 -16.70
C SER A 208 29.07 10.71 -17.33
N LEU A 209 28.39 11.73 -16.82
CA LEU A 209 27.09 12.15 -17.33
C LEU A 209 27.14 13.00 -18.59
N LYS A 210 28.33 13.45 -19.05
CA LYS A 210 28.43 14.22 -20.28
C LYS A 210 27.83 13.46 -21.47
N GLY A 211 26.87 14.08 -22.14
CA GLY A 211 26.14 13.49 -23.26
C GLY A 211 25.26 12.30 -22.89
N ILE A 212 24.83 12.20 -21.65
CA ILE A 212 23.93 11.11 -21.20
C ILE A 212 22.62 11.11 -21.98
N SER A 213 22.08 12.28 -22.31
CA SER A 213 20.85 12.43 -23.11
C SER A 213 20.93 11.69 -24.46
N ARG A 214 22.10 11.70 -25.10
CA ARG A 214 22.33 10.99 -26.37
C ARG A 214 22.46 9.47 -26.20
N ARG A 215 22.69 8.99 -24.99
CA ARG A 215 22.80 7.55 -24.66
C ARG A 215 21.45 6.96 -24.20
N ILE A 216 20.49 7.82 -23.86
CA ILE A 216 19.14 7.39 -23.49
C ILE A 216 18.36 7.07 -24.76
N GLY A 217 18.01 5.78 -24.94
CA GLY A 217 17.24 5.34 -26.09
C GLY A 217 15.78 5.84 -26.04
N SER A 218 15.23 6.14 -27.21
CA SER A 218 13.84 6.60 -27.35
C SER A 218 12.79 5.47 -27.25
N LYS A 219 13.20 4.20 -27.36
CA LYS A 219 12.32 3.04 -27.24
C LYS A 219 12.03 2.77 -25.77
N ILE A 220 10.96 3.34 -25.24
CA ILE A 220 10.60 3.26 -23.82
C ILE A 220 10.13 1.84 -23.47
N SER A 221 9.29 1.23 -24.31
CA SER A 221 8.80 -0.13 -24.09
C SER A 221 9.02 -0.98 -25.35
N SER A 222 9.68 -2.13 -25.16
CA SER A 222 9.98 -3.07 -26.23
C SER A 222 9.00 -4.26 -26.32
N SER A 223 7.95 -4.27 -25.52
CA SER A 223 6.96 -5.34 -25.43
C SER A 223 5.65 -4.86 -24.80
N VAL A 224 4.58 -5.62 -25.00
CA VAL A 224 3.27 -5.32 -24.44
C VAL A 224 2.66 -6.55 -23.76
N THR A 225 2.04 -6.33 -22.59
CA THR A 225 1.13 -7.30 -21.96
C THR A 225 -0.30 -6.81 -22.15
N LEU A 226 -1.14 -7.64 -22.75
CA LEU A 226 -2.56 -7.37 -22.88
C LEU A 226 -3.31 -7.89 -21.66
N SER A 227 -3.99 -6.97 -20.96
CA SER A 227 -4.88 -7.29 -19.86
C SER A 227 -6.30 -7.21 -20.38
N THR A 228 -6.92 -8.37 -20.61
CA THR A 228 -8.31 -8.44 -21.05
C THR A 228 -9.24 -8.37 -19.85
N MET A 229 -10.43 -7.83 -20.07
CA MET A 229 -11.50 -7.84 -19.06
C MET A 229 -11.99 -9.26 -18.82
N HIS A 230 -12.54 -9.53 -17.64
CA HIS A 230 -13.28 -10.74 -17.40
C HIS A 230 -14.46 -10.84 -18.37
N GLY A 231 -14.72 -12.03 -18.92
CA GLY A 231 -15.76 -12.23 -19.92
C GLY A 231 -15.42 -11.76 -21.35
N CYS A 232 -14.18 -11.33 -21.61
CA CYS A 232 -13.77 -10.95 -22.98
C CYS A 232 -13.81 -12.15 -23.92
N PRO A 233 -14.52 -12.09 -25.07
CA PRO A 233 -14.62 -13.19 -26.02
C PRO A 233 -13.26 -13.61 -26.60
N PRO A 234 -13.04 -14.91 -26.91
CA PRO A 234 -11.78 -15.40 -27.49
C PRO A 234 -11.38 -14.69 -28.80
N ASP A 235 -12.35 -14.43 -29.66
CA ASP A 235 -12.12 -13.76 -30.94
C ASP A 235 -11.65 -12.32 -30.77
N GLU A 236 -12.15 -11.64 -29.75
CA GLU A 236 -11.74 -10.27 -29.39
C GLU A 236 -10.30 -10.27 -28.86
N ILE A 237 -9.97 -11.21 -27.97
CA ILE A 237 -8.60 -11.39 -27.46
C ILE A 237 -7.63 -11.65 -28.60
N GLU A 238 -7.98 -12.56 -29.52
CA GLU A 238 -7.17 -12.89 -30.68
C GLU A 238 -6.99 -11.69 -31.62
N ALA A 239 -8.05 -10.91 -31.84
CA ALA A 239 -8.01 -9.71 -32.67
C ALA A 239 -7.08 -8.63 -32.09
N ILE A 240 -7.14 -8.40 -30.77
CA ILE A 240 -6.24 -7.45 -30.07
C ILE A 240 -4.78 -7.92 -30.17
N CYS A 241 -4.50 -9.19 -29.88
CA CYS A 241 -3.15 -9.76 -30.00
C CYS A 241 -2.63 -9.66 -31.44
N SER A 242 -3.48 -9.97 -32.43
CA SER A 242 -3.15 -9.88 -33.86
C SER A 242 -2.81 -8.44 -34.28
N TYR A 243 -3.55 -7.47 -33.76
CA TYR A 243 -3.26 -6.04 -34.00
C TYR A 243 -1.87 -5.65 -33.49
N MET A 244 -1.51 -6.04 -32.28
CA MET A 244 -0.20 -5.76 -31.70
C MET A 244 0.94 -6.41 -32.50
N LEU A 245 0.75 -7.68 -32.92
CA LEU A 245 1.75 -8.43 -33.67
C LEU A 245 1.90 -7.95 -35.11
N LYS A 246 0.80 -7.66 -35.83
CA LYS A 246 0.83 -7.31 -37.25
C LYS A 246 1.06 -5.84 -37.50
N GLU A 247 0.34 -4.97 -36.80
CA GLU A 247 0.30 -3.55 -37.07
C GLU A 247 1.32 -2.79 -36.21
N LYS A 248 1.38 -3.05 -34.90
CA LYS A 248 2.34 -2.43 -34.00
C LYS A 248 3.72 -3.10 -34.04
N LYS A 249 3.80 -4.34 -34.53
CA LYS A 249 5.05 -5.13 -34.67
C LYS A 249 5.85 -5.21 -33.36
N ILE A 250 5.15 -5.51 -32.28
CA ILE A 250 5.73 -5.58 -30.94
C ILE A 250 5.49 -6.96 -30.32
N PRO A 251 6.49 -7.55 -29.62
CA PRO A 251 6.32 -8.76 -28.81
C PRO A 251 5.14 -8.62 -27.87
N THR A 252 4.26 -9.62 -27.87
CA THR A 252 2.97 -9.52 -27.19
C THR A 252 2.77 -10.68 -26.23
N TYR A 253 2.34 -10.37 -25.02
CA TYR A 253 1.90 -11.36 -24.03
C TYR A 253 0.44 -11.10 -23.69
N VAL A 254 -0.35 -12.19 -23.66
CA VAL A 254 -1.74 -12.13 -23.19
C VAL A 254 -1.82 -12.62 -21.74
N LYS A 255 -2.47 -11.83 -20.90
CA LYS A 255 -2.68 -12.15 -19.49
C LYS A 255 -3.92 -13.04 -19.39
N LEU A 256 -3.78 -14.22 -18.80
CA LEU A 256 -4.83 -15.23 -18.68
C LEU A 256 -5.38 -15.29 -17.25
N ASN A 257 -6.67 -15.65 -17.14
CA ASN A 257 -7.37 -15.75 -15.87
C ASN A 257 -7.22 -17.17 -15.27
N PRO A 258 -7.19 -17.31 -13.93
CA PRO A 258 -7.21 -18.60 -13.26
C PRO A 258 -8.47 -19.45 -13.57
N THR A 259 -9.53 -18.81 -14.02
CA THR A 259 -10.80 -19.42 -14.42
C THR A 259 -10.64 -20.44 -15.55
N LEU A 260 -9.55 -20.37 -16.33
CA LEU A 260 -9.17 -21.40 -17.33
C LEU A 260 -8.98 -22.80 -16.76
N LEU A 261 -8.76 -22.95 -15.45
CA LEU A 261 -8.74 -24.25 -14.78
C LEU A 261 -10.14 -24.87 -14.62
N GLY A 262 -11.19 -24.09 -14.88
CA GLY A 262 -12.58 -24.47 -14.61
C GLY A 262 -12.99 -24.31 -13.15
N TYR A 263 -14.28 -24.05 -12.93
CA TYR A 263 -14.83 -23.76 -11.60
C TYR A 263 -14.54 -24.87 -10.58
N ASP A 264 -14.82 -26.11 -10.93
CA ASP A 264 -14.72 -27.24 -9.99
C ASP A 264 -13.26 -27.46 -9.54
N LYS A 265 -12.29 -27.34 -10.46
CA LYS A 265 -10.87 -27.44 -10.12
C LYS A 265 -10.37 -26.30 -9.25
N VAL A 266 -10.78 -25.07 -9.54
CA VAL A 266 -10.44 -23.91 -8.73
C VAL A 266 -11.02 -24.08 -7.33
N ARG A 267 -12.27 -24.52 -7.20
CA ARG A 267 -12.93 -24.76 -5.93
C ARG A 267 -12.25 -25.86 -5.12
N GLU A 268 -11.92 -27.01 -5.78
CA GLU A 268 -11.18 -28.10 -5.17
C GLU A 268 -9.86 -27.63 -4.55
N ILE A 269 -9.09 -26.85 -5.30
CA ILE A 269 -7.79 -26.33 -4.83
C ILE A 269 -7.98 -25.39 -3.64
N LEU A 270 -8.88 -24.42 -3.73
CA LEU A 270 -9.11 -23.44 -2.67
C LEU A 270 -9.65 -24.11 -1.40
N ASP A 271 -10.60 -25.02 -1.50
CA ASP A 271 -11.16 -25.74 -0.36
C ASP A 271 -10.12 -26.61 0.33
N GLY A 272 -9.31 -27.34 -0.46
CA GLY A 272 -8.23 -28.18 0.05
C GLY A 272 -7.14 -27.38 0.81
N LEU A 273 -7.02 -26.11 0.51
CA LEU A 273 -6.07 -25.20 1.17
C LEU A 273 -6.70 -24.33 2.29
N GLY A 274 -8.01 -24.53 2.56
CA GLY A 274 -8.73 -23.87 3.65
C GLY A 274 -9.39 -22.52 3.29
N TYR A 275 -9.44 -22.14 2.01
CA TYR A 275 -10.11 -20.93 1.53
C TYR A 275 -11.61 -21.15 1.27
N THR A 276 -12.29 -21.87 2.18
CA THR A 276 -13.70 -22.27 2.04
C THR A 276 -14.68 -21.11 2.14
N TYR A 277 -14.28 -20.01 2.73
CA TYR A 277 -15.09 -18.79 2.90
C TYR A 277 -15.20 -17.95 1.61
N LEU A 278 -14.37 -18.23 0.59
CA LEU A 278 -14.45 -17.50 -0.67
C LEU A 278 -15.64 -18.00 -1.49
N HIS A 279 -16.52 -17.11 -1.88
CA HIS A 279 -17.64 -17.39 -2.75
C HIS A 279 -17.28 -17.01 -4.19
N LEU A 280 -17.41 -17.97 -5.10
CA LEU A 280 -17.13 -17.81 -6.52
C LEU A 280 -18.44 -17.93 -7.33
N SER A 281 -18.58 -17.09 -8.36
CA SER A 281 -19.72 -17.17 -9.28
C SER A 281 -19.48 -18.20 -10.39
N ARG A 282 -20.28 -19.27 -10.45
CA ARG A 282 -20.24 -20.22 -11.59
C ARG A 282 -20.58 -19.55 -12.92
N GLU A 283 -21.45 -18.55 -12.89
CA GLU A 283 -21.84 -17.81 -14.08
C GLU A 283 -20.65 -17.04 -14.66
N ALA A 284 -19.90 -16.32 -13.78
CA ALA A 284 -18.68 -15.60 -14.19
C ALA A 284 -17.64 -16.52 -14.82
N PHE A 285 -17.44 -17.73 -14.26
CA PHE A 285 -16.56 -18.74 -14.86
C PHE A 285 -17.07 -19.22 -16.24
N GLY A 286 -18.37 -19.30 -16.46
CA GLY A 286 -18.95 -19.69 -17.74
C GLY A 286 -18.80 -18.62 -18.83
N HIS A 287 -18.75 -17.34 -18.42
CA HIS A 287 -18.55 -16.23 -19.35
C HIS A 287 -17.09 -15.97 -19.69
N ASP A 288 -16.15 -16.38 -18.82
CA ASP A 288 -14.72 -16.24 -19.05
C ASP A 288 -14.23 -17.20 -20.16
N LEU A 289 -13.05 -16.88 -20.72
CA LEU A 289 -12.37 -17.72 -21.71
C LEU A 289 -12.22 -19.17 -21.21
N GLN A 290 -12.72 -20.13 -22.00
CA GLN A 290 -12.61 -21.55 -21.70
C GLN A 290 -11.34 -22.15 -22.30
N TRP A 291 -10.81 -23.24 -21.70
CA TRP A 291 -9.52 -23.81 -22.10
C TRP A 291 -9.48 -24.26 -23.57
N GLU A 292 -10.50 -24.91 -24.05
CA GLU A 292 -10.56 -25.39 -25.42
C GLU A 292 -10.47 -24.26 -26.45
N ALA A 293 -11.15 -23.16 -26.18
CA ALA A 293 -11.08 -21.97 -27.03
C ALA A 293 -9.70 -21.27 -26.91
N ALA A 294 -9.17 -21.17 -25.67
CA ALA A 294 -7.85 -20.63 -25.43
C ALA A 294 -6.75 -21.37 -26.15
N GLN A 295 -6.76 -22.72 -26.10
CA GLN A 295 -5.79 -23.61 -26.76
C GLN A 295 -5.67 -23.27 -28.24
N GLY A 296 -6.78 -23.29 -28.97
CA GLY A 296 -6.79 -23.00 -30.41
C GLY A 296 -6.31 -21.57 -30.73
N MET A 297 -6.75 -20.58 -29.96
CA MET A 297 -6.31 -19.17 -30.08
C MET A 297 -4.80 -19.04 -29.86
N LEU A 298 -4.27 -19.65 -28.83
CA LEU A 298 -2.85 -19.53 -28.47
C LEU A 298 -1.95 -20.17 -29.55
N HIS A 299 -2.34 -21.30 -30.15
CA HIS A 299 -1.63 -21.88 -31.29
C HIS A 299 -1.60 -20.94 -32.49
N ARG A 300 -2.75 -20.38 -32.89
CA ARG A 300 -2.81 -19.43 -34.02
C ARG A 300 -1.97 -18.19 -33.80
N LEU A 301 -1.98 -17.62 -32.58
CA LEU A 301 -1.18 -16.45 -32.24
C LEU A 301 0.32 -16.77 -32.17
N THR A 302 0.71 -17.94 -31.73
CA THR A 302 2.11 -18.40 -31.77
C THR A 302 2.61 -18.52 -33.22
N ASP A 303 1.83 -19.10 -34.11
CA ASP A 303 2.15 -19.20 -35.53
C ASP A 303 2.21 -17.83 -36.21
N LEU A 304 1.31 -16.90 -35.81
CA LEU A 304 1.30 -15.54 -36.31
C LEU A 304 2.56 -14.80 -35.89
N ALA A 305 2.94 -14.88 -34.61
CA ALA A 305 4.14 -14.23 -34.09
C ALA A 305 5.41 -14.76 -34.79
N ALA A 306 5.51 -16.06 -34.97
CA ALA A 306 6.62 -16.65 -35.71
C ALA A 306 6.73 -16.15 -37.15
N LYS A 307 5.61 -15.93 -37.85
CA LYS A 307 5.59 -15.32 -39.21
C LYS A 307 6.02 -13.86 -39.22
N GLN A 308 5.91 -13.16 -38.11
CA GLN A 308 6.32 -11.75 -37.95
C GLN A 308 7.73 -11.59 -37.36
N ASP A 309 8.44 -12.68 -37.09
CA ASP A 309 9.72 -12.71 -36.34
C ASP A 309 9.60 -12.02 -34.97
N LEU A 310 8.48 -12.25 -34.30
CA LEU A 310 8.16 -11.72 -32.99
C LEU A 310 7.95 -12.82 -31.97
N THR A 311 8.01 -12.45 -30.68
CA THR A 311 7.66 -13.34 -29.58
C THR A 311 6.20 -13.15 -29.19
N PHE A 312 5.46 -14.25 -29.09
CA PHE A 312 4.18 -14.32 -28.41
C PHE A 312 4.30 -15.23 -27.19
N GLY A 313 3.63 -14.87 -26.11
CA GLY A 313 3.62 -15.66 -24.88
C GLY A 313 2.39 -15.37 -24.03
N VAL A 314 2.36 -15.99 -22.85
CA VAL A 314 1.28 -15.77 -21.88
C VAL A 314 1.82 -15.20 -20.59
N LYS A 315 1.00 -14.37 -19.93
CA LYS A 315 1.21 -13.96 -18.56
C LYS A 315 0.24 -14.69 -17.64
N LEU A 316 0.78 -15.39 -16.67
CA LEU A 316 0.03 -16.14 -15.67
C LEU A 316 0.27 -15.57 -14.28
N SER A 317 -0.77 -15.13 -13.57
CA SER A 317 -2.15 -15.04 -14.01
C SER A 317 -2.71 -13.64 -13.71
N ASN A 318 -3.92 -13.39 -14.16
CA ASN A 318 -4.75 -12.34 -13.58
C ASN A 318 -5.17 -12.75 -12.15
N THR A 319 -5.81 -11.84 -11.43
CA THR A 319 -6.45 -12.08 -10.13
C THR A 319 -7.70 -12.96 -10.31
N LEU A 320 -8.16 -13.60 -9.24
CA LEU A 320 -9.38 -14.40 -9.25
C LEU A 320 -10.56 -13.58 -8.74
N GLY A 321 -11.58 -13.38 -9.57
CA GLY A 321 -12.83 -12.75 -9.16
C GLY A 321 -13.57 -13.59 -8.12
N SER A 322 -14.07 -12.95 -7.08
CA SER A 322 -14.86 -13.53 -6.00
C SER A 322 -15.94 -12.55 -5.55
N ILE A 323 -17.02 -13.08 -4.97
CA ILE A 323 -18.13 -12.26 -4.45
C ILE A 323 -17.65 -11.52 -3.19
N ASN A 324 -17.92 -10.23 -3.12
CA ASN A 324 -17.57 -9.37 -1.98
C ASN A 324 -18.70 -9.38 -0.94
N ASP A 325 -18.95 -10.51 -0.32
CA ASP A 325 -20.02 -10.69 0.68
C ASP A 325 -19.64 -10.21 2.08
N GLN A 326 -18.36 -9.91 2.32
CA GLN A 326 -17.86 -9.39 3.59
C GLN A 326 -17.78 -7.86 3.62
N GLY A 327 -18.05 -7.19 2.51
CA GLY A 327 -18.00 -5.73 2.40
C GLY A 327 -16.62 -5.12 2.70
N ALA A 328 -15.55 -5.87 2.45
CA ALA A 328 -14.19 -5.39 2.70
C ALA A 328 -13.74 -4.30 1.71
N LEU A 329 -14.29 -4.35 0.52
CA LEU A 329 -14.05 -3.39 -0.57
C LEU A 329 -15.37 -2.87 -1.11
N PRO A 330 -15.40 -1.73 -1.82
CA PRO A 330 -16.57 -1.30 -2.58
C PRO A 330 -16.91 -2.28 -3.72
N GLY A 331 -18.20 -2.36 -4.05
CA GLY A 331 -18.69 -3.19 -5.14
C GLY A 331 -19.11 -4.59 -4.72
N GLU A 332 -19.71 -5.31 -5.66
CA GLU A 332 -20.25 -6.66 -5.46
C GLU A 332 -19.17 -7.75 -5.64
N GLU A 333 -18.09 -7.42 -6.33
CA GLU A 333 -16.97 -8.32 -6.60
C GLU A 333 -15.66 -7.77 -6.04
N MET A 334 -14.77 -8.69 -5.66
CA MET A 334 -13.39 -8.42 -5.29
C MET A 334 -12.46 -9.43 -5.96
N TYR A 335 -11.23 -9.04 -6.20
CA TYR A 335 -10.26 -9.81 -6.98
C TYR A 335 -9.12 -10.28 -6.09
N MET A 336 -9.07 -11.59 -5.84
CA MET A 336 -8.07 -12.22 -4.97
C MET A 336 -6.71 -12.30 -5.64
N SER A 337 -5.67 -12.00 -4.89
CA SER A 337 -4.26 -12.12 -5.26
C SER A 337 -3.40 -12.61 -4.07
N GLY A 338 -2.09 -12.60 -4.21
CA GLY A 338 -1.16 -13.04 -3.16
C GLY A 338 -1.00 -14.56 -3.10
N ARG A 339 -0.65 -15.09 -1.90
CA ARG A 339 -0.27 -16.48 -1.72
C ARG A 339 -1.34 -17.49 -2.17
N ALA A 340 -2.62 -17.14 -1.98
CA ALA A 340 -3.74 -17.99 -2.37
C ALA A 340 -3.85 -18.17 -3.89
N LEU A 341 -3.28 -17.25 -4.67
CA LEU A 341 -3.28 -17.32 -6.12
C LEU A 341 -2.18 -18.25 -6.67
N TYR A 342 -1.09 -18.50 -5.91
CA TYR A 342 0.03 -19.33 -6.36
C TYR A 342 -0.40 -20.74 -6.78
N PRO A 343 -1.19 -21.51 -6.00
CA PRO A 343 -1.62 -22.84 -6.39
C PRO A 343 -2.42 -22.86 -7.69
N LEU A 344 -3.24 -21.85 -7.91
CA LEU A 344 -4.03 -21.72 -9.14
C LEU A 344 -3.13 -21.39 -10.33
N THR A 345 -2.25 -20.39 -10.15
CA THR A 345 -1.36 -19.94 -11.22
C THR A 345 -0.36 -20.99 -11.65
N ILE A 346 0.22 -21.75 -10.70
CA ILE A 346 1.19 -22.79 -11.06
C ILE A 346 0.52 -24.02 -11.72
N ASN A 347 -0.72 -24.35 -11.35
CA ASN A 347 -1.50 -25.36 -12.04
C ASN A 347 -1.86 -24.93 -13.47
N LEU A 348 -2.20 -23.63 -13.65
CA LEU A 348 -2.41 -23.10 -15.00
C LEU A 348 -1.10 -23.09 -15.82
N ALA A 349 0.04 -22.80 -15.19
CA ALA A 349 1.35 -22.89 -15.84
C ALA A 349 1.68 -24.33 -16.25
N ALA A 350 1.30 -25.33 -15.45
CA ALA A 350 1.45 -26.76 -15.81
C ALA A 350 0.60 -27.13 -17.00
N LEU A 351 -0.64 -26.63 -17.06
CA LEU A 351 -1.55 -26.83 -18.17
C LEU A 351 -0.97 -26.25 -19.48
N VAL A 352 -0.64 -24.98 -19.47
CA VAL A 352 -0.08 -24.25 -20.63
C VAL A 352 1.28 -24.82 -21.05
N SER A 353 2.20 -25.06 -20.13
CA SER A 353 3.52 -25.59 -20.49
C SER A 353 3.43 -27.02 -21.06
N GLY A 354 2.48 -27.81 -20.58
CA GLY A 354 2.21 -29.14 -21.08
C GLY A 354 1.69 -29.14 -22.52
N GLU A 355 0.76 -28.26 -22.85
CA GLU A 355 0.18 -28.09 -24.18
C GLU A 355 1.22 -27.70 -25.23
N PHE A 356 2.14 -26.82 -24.87
CA PHE A 356 3.14 -26.27 -25.81
C PHE A 356 4.54 -26.93 -25.67
N ASP A 357 4.67 -28.09 -25.04
CA ASP A 357 5.94 -28.79 -24.82
C ASP A 357 7.03 -27.86 -24.18
N GLY A 358 6.61 -26.91 -23.33
CA GLY A 358 7.49 -25.92 -22.70
C GLY A 358 8.03 -24.85 -23.65
N LYS A 359 7.55 -24.77 -24.90
CA LYS A 359 8.02 -23.80 -25.90
C LYS A 359 7.36 -22.42 -25.74
N MET A 360 6.12 -22.39 -25.21
CA MET A 360 5.40 -21.13 -24.94
C MET A 360 6.12 -20.34 -23.84
N PRO A 361 6.56 -19.09 -24.08
CA PRO A 361 7.10 -18.25 -23.04
C PRO A 361 6.02 -17.89 -22.00
N ILE A 362 6.36 -18.06 -20.72
CA ILE A 362 5.47 -17.73 -19.60
C ILE A 362 6.09 -16.60 -18.79
N SER A 363 5.39 -15.47 -18.70
CA SER A 363 5.62 -14.44 -17.70
C SER A 363 4.77 -14.76 -16.46
N TYR A 364 5.30 -14.60 -15.27
CA TYR A 364 4.63 -15.01 -14.04
C TYR A 364 4.22 -13.82 -13.16
N ALA A 365 2.99 -13.86 -12.67
CA ALA A 365 2.49 -12.91 -11.66
C ALA A 365 1.31 -13.52 -10.88
N GLY A 366 1.57 -14.42 -9.98
CA GLY A 366 0.51 -15.08 -9.23
C GLY A 366 1.07 -15.67 -7.95
N GLY A 367 1.13 -14.85 -6.89
CA GLY A 367 1.60 -15.29 -5.58
C GLY A 367 3.09 -15.68 -5.53
N ALA A 368 3.92 -15.07 -6.39
CA ALA A 368 5.38 -15.24 -6.30
C ALA A 368 5.90 -14.60 -5.01
N SER A 369 6.78 -15.31 -4.31
CA SER A 369 7.37 -14.91 -3.02
C SER A 369 8.71 -15.63 -2.81
N ALA A 370 9.40 -15.32 -1.70
CA ALA A 370 10.63 -16.01 -1.33
C ALA A 370 10.48 -17.54 -1.17
N TYR A 371 9.25 -18.02 -0.94
CA TYR A 371 8.95 -19.45 -0.78
C TYR A 371 8.93 -20.26 -2.10
N ASN A 372 8.83 -19.61 -3.26
CA ASN A 372 8.60 -20.30 -4.53
C ASN A 372 9.36 -19.72 -5.73
N VAL A 373 9.92 -18.52 -5.62
CA VAL A 373 10.56 -17.81 -6.74
C VAL A 373 11.73 -18.58 -7.34
N LYS A 374 12.49 -19.30 -6.51
CA LYS A 374 13.64 -20.08 -6.95
C LYS A 374 13.21 -21.16 -7.93
N GLU A 375 12.24 -21.98 -7.54
CA GLU A 375 11.72 -23.10 -8.34
C GLU A 375 11.05 -22.60 -9.62
N ILE A 376 10.29 -21.49 -9.54
CA ILE A 376 9.66 -20.86 -10.71
C ILE A 376 10.72 -20.43 -11.72
N PHE A 377 11.79 -19.77 -11.28
CA PHE A 377 12.85 -19.29 -12.14
C PHE A 377 13.69 -20.44 -12.71
N GLU A 378 14.04 -21.42 -11.89
CA GLU A 378 14.78 -22.62 -12.32
C GLU A 378 14.02 -23.50 -13.30
N ALA A 379 12.69 -23.46 -13.26
CA ALA A 379 11.84 -24.10 -14.26
C ALA A 379 11.83 -23.36 -15.62
N GLY A 380 12.45 -22.18 -15.73
CA GLY A 380 12.54 -21.41 -16.97
C GLY A 380 11.41 -20.41 -17.17
N ILE A 381 10.55 -20.20 -16.18
CA ILE A 381 9.50 -19.18 -16.21
C ILE A 381 10.08 -17.81 -15.90
N ARG A 382 9.86 -16.85 -16.78
CA ARG A 382 10.39 -15.46 -16.67
C ARG A 382 9.72 -14.52 -17.66
N PRO A 383 9.61 -13.18 -17.35
CA PRO A 383 9.97 -12.55 -16.09
C PRO A 383 9.00 -12.96 -14.97
N ILE A 384 9.37 -12.63 -13.72
CA ILE A 384 8.54 -12.86 -12.54
C ILE A 384 8.21 -11.50 -11.94
N THR A 385 6.93 -11.17 -11.86
CA THR A 385 6.47 -9.88 -11.34
C THR A 385 5.59 -10.03 -10.11
N LEU A 386 5.63 -9.02 -9.24
CA LEU A 386 5.02 -9.04 -7.92
C LEU A 386 4.13 -7.81 -7.73
N ALA A 387 3.02 -7.99 -7.05
CA ALA A 387 2.18 -6.89 -6.59
C ALA A 387 1.96 -6.99 -5.08
N THR A 388 1.23 -8.00 -4.64
CA THR A 388 0.82 -8.21 -3.25
C THR A 388 2.00 -8.25 -2.29
N ASP A 389 3.07 -8.94 -2.66
CA ASP A 389 4.22 -9.10 -1.78
C ASP A 389 4.92 -7.75 -1.48
N LEU A 390 4.84 -6.79 -2.40
CA LEU A 390 5.34 -5.43 -2.19
C LEU A 390 4.48 -4.59 -1.24
N LEU A 391 3.25 -5.01 -0.98
CA LEU A 391 2.32 -4.35 -0.05
C LEU A 391 2.44 -4.89 1.38
N LYS A 392 3.15 -6.00 1.55
CA LYS A 392 3.40 -6.62 2.86
C LYS A 392 4.60 -5.96 3.56
N PRO A 393 4.73 -6.13 4.89
CA PRO A 393 5.91 -5.65 5.62
C PRO A 393 7.23 -6.07 4.95
N GLY A 394 8.19 -5.17 4.90
CA GLY A 394 9.40 -5.32 4.07
C GLY A 394 9.31 -4.57 2.74
N GLY A 395 8.12 -4.35 2.20
CA GLY A 395 7.90 -3.53 1.01
C GLY A 395 8.83 -3.90 -0.15
N TYR A 396 9.53 -2.92 -0.72
CA TYR A 396 10.46 -3.16 -1.82
C TYR A 396 11.70 -3.99 -1.44
N PHE A 397 12.05 -4.13 -0.16
CA PHE A 397 13.14 -5.04 0.25
C PHE A 397 12.85 -6.51 -0.03
N ARG A 398 11.56 -6.88 -0.09
CA ARG A 398 11.17 -8.22 -0.56
C ARG A 398 11.58 -8.45 -2.01
N LEU A 399 11.50 -7.42 -2.85
CA LEU A 399 11.97 -7.52 -4.24
C LEU A 399 13.49 -7.74 -4.31
N ALA A 400 14.26 -7.08 -3.42
CA ALA A 400 15.70 -7.28 -3.31
C ALA A 400 16.05 -8.72 -2.91
N GLU A 401 15.33 -9.27 -1.93
CA GLU A 401 15.48 -10.67 -1.52
C GLU A 401 15.25 -11.63 -2.69
N LEU A 402 14.16 -11.44 -3.45
CA LEU A 402 13.85 -12.27 -4.60
C LEU A 402 14.89 -12.14 -5.73
N ALA A 403 15.40 -10.93 -5.97
CA ALA A 403 16.47 -10.71 -6.94
C ALA A 403 17.75 -11.42 -6.51
N GLU A 404 18.11 -11.38 -5.22
CA GLU A 404 19.27 -12.10 -4.67
C GLU A 404 19.11 -13.63 -4.73
N ILE A 405 17.88 -14.15 -4.50
CA ILE A 405 17.58 -15.57 -4.69
C ILE A 405 17.79 -15.98 -6.16
N SER A 406 17.30 -15.16 -7.10
CA SER A 406 17.48 -15.43 -8.52
C SER A 406 18.94 -15.40 -8.96
N ASP A 407 19.74 -14.48 -8.42
CA ASP A 407 21.19 -14.39 -8.69
C ASP A 407 21.92 -15.69 -8.35
N LYS A 408 21.50 -16.34 -7.27
CA LYS A 408 22.09 -17.61 -6.78
C LYS A 408 21.49 -18.86 -7.46
N SER A 409 20.45 -18.70 -8.28
CA SER A 409 19.69 -19.80 -8.88
C SER A 409 20.29 -20.24 -10.24
N ALA A 410 19.92 -21.43 -10.68
CA ALA A 410 20.38 -22.05 -11.94
C ALA A 410 19.49 -21.75 -13.17
N GLY A 411 18.53 -20.81 -13.05
CA GLY A 411 17.55 -20.51 -14.12
C GLY A 411 18.06 -19.68 -15.30
N TRP A 412 19.29 -19.13 -15.21
CA TRP A 412 19.81 -18.13 -16.17
C TRP A 412 19.96 -18.64 -17.61
N ASP A 413 20.42 -19.87 -17.78
CA ASP A 413 20.71 -20.46 -19.11
C ASP A 413 19.55 -21.33 -19.67
N LYS A 414 18.39 -21.33 -19.00
CA LYS A 414 17.25 -22.15 -19.45
C LYS A 414 16.69 -21.64 -20.76
N LYS A 415 16.45 -22.57 -21.68
CA LYS A 415 15.70 -22.33 -22.92
C LYS A 415 14.33 -22.99 -22.81
N GLY A 416 13.27 -22.19 -22.79
CA GLY A 416 11.90 -22.67 -22.59
C GLY A 416 11.61 -23.09 -21.14
N VAL A 417 10.42 -23.63 -20.93
CA VAL A 417 9.85 -24.01 -19.64
C VAL A 417 10.01 -25.51 -19.42
N ASN A 418 10.52 -25.93 -18.29
CA ASN A 418 10.64 -27.34 -17.92
C ASN A 418 9.29 -27.87 -17.42
N VAL A 419 8.56 -28.53 -18.30
CA VAL A 419 7.21 -29.08 -18.06
C VAL A 419 7.15 -29.99 -16.83
N ALA A 420 8.14 -30.87 -16.67
CA ALA A 420 8.16 -31.81 -15.55
C ALA A 420 8.34 -31.06 -14.19
N ALA A 421 9.21 -30.06 -14.17
CA ALA A 421 9.41 -29.24 -12.96
C ALA A 421 8.14 -28.43 -12.60
N VAL A 422 7.46 -27.88 -13.62
CA VAL A 422 6.22 -27.11 -13.38
C VAL A 422 5.08 -28.02 -12.90
N ARG A 423 4.93 -29.23 -13.47
CA ARG A 423 3.94 -30.23 -13.00
C ARG A 423 4.20 -30.62 -11.54
N LYS A 424 5.46 -30.85 -11.19
CA LYS A 424 5.84 -31.16 -9.80
C LYS A 424 5.47 -30.01 -8.86
N MET A 425 5.81 -28.77 -9.21
CA MET A 425 5.42 -27.61 -8.40
C MET A 425 3.89 -27.46 -8.28
N ALA A 426 3.14 -27.76 -9.33
CA ALA A 426 1.68 -27.71 -9.31
C ALA A 426 1.08 -28.76 -8.34
N GLU A 427 1.61 -29.96 -8.32
CA GLU A 427 1.23 -31.02 -7.37
C GLU A 427 1.60 -30.65 -5.92
N GLU A 428 2.82 -30.18 -5.70
CA GLU A 428 3.30 -29.77 -4.39
C GLU A 428 2.52 -28.58 -3.83
N ALA A 429 2.09 -27.64 -4.68
CA ALA A 429 1.31 -26.48 -4.27
C ALA A 429 -0.05 -26.83 -3.65
N LEU A 430 -0.59 -28.01 -3.92
CA LEU A 430 -1.87 -28.47 -3.34
C LEU A 430 -1.75 -28.85 -1.85
N VAL A 431 -0.55 -29.10 -1.38
CA VAL A 431 -0.30 -29.58 0.00
C VAL A 431 0.68 -28.71 0.78
N LYS A 432 1.35 -27.77 0.11
CA LYS A 432 2.40 -26.91 0.66
C LYS A 432 1.83 -26.03 1.78
N SER A 433 2.52 -25.99 2.94
CA SER A 433 2.02 -25.32 4.12
C SER A 433 1.93 -23.80 3.97
N ASP A 434 2.90 -23.18 3.28
CA ASP A 434 2.99 -21.71 3.13
C ASP A 434 1.88 -21.09 2.27
N VAL A 435 1.13 -21.90 1.51
CA VAL A 435 -0.03 -21.44 0.73
C VAL A 435 -1.37 -21.69 1.41
N LYS A 436 -1.41 -22.40 2.54
CA LYS A 436 -2.65 -22.66 3.27
C LYS A 436 -3.18 -21.41 3.99
N LYS A 437 -4.50 -21.34 4.15
CA LYS A 437 -5.17 -20.22 4.81
C LYS A 437 -4.70 -19.99 6.25
N ASP A 438 -4.48 -21.06 6.99
CA ASP A 438 -4.07 -21.03 8.39
C ASP A 438 -2.56 -20.79 8.60
N PHE A 439 -1.78 -20.78 7.50
CA PHE A 439 -0.35 -20.54 7.61
C PHE A 439 -0.04 -19.12 8.11
N ARG A 440 0.80 -19.06 9.12
CA ARG A 440 1.42 -17.83 9.58
C ARG A 440 2.93 -18.04 9.59
N GLY A 441 3.61 -17.32 8.72
CA GLY A 441 5.08 -17.39 8.61
C GLY A 441 5.71 -17.05 9.96
N LYS A 442 6.67 -17.87 10.38
CA LYS A 442 7.49 -17.60 11.58
C LYS A 442 8.74 -16.82 11.23
N ASP A 443 9.09 -16.80 9.96
CA ASP A 443 10.29 -16.15 9.47
C ASP A 443 10.08 -14.64 9.45
N LYS A 444 10.88 -13.95 10.25
CA LYS A 444 10.88 -12.49 10.28
C LYS A 444 11.63 -11.96 9.08
N ILE A 445 11.05 -11.00 8.41
CA ILE A 445 11.78 -10.21 7.42
C ILE A 445 12.50 -9.10 8.18
N GLU A 446 13.75 -9.32 8.46
CA GLU A 446 14.62 -8.32 9.09
C GLU A 446 15.38 -7.57 7.99
N THR A 447 15.07 -6.32 7.82
CA THR A 447 15.76 -5.47 6.83
C THR A 447 17.02 -4.84 7.40
N GLY A 448 17.13 -4.75 8.72
CA GLY A 448 18.20 -4.04 9.44
C GLY A 448 18.20 -2.53 9.21
N GLU A 449 17.26 -2.03 8.42
CA GLU A 449 17.16 -0.64 7.99
C GLU A 449 15.70 -0.18 8.04
N PRO A 450 15.44 1.13 8.17
CA PRO A 450 14.09 1.66 8.08
C PRO A 450 13.40 1.26 6.77
N LEU A 451 12.12 0.89 6.85
CA LEU A 451 11.34 0.61 5.65
C LEU A 451 11.14 1.88 4.84
N PRO A 452 11.16 1.79 3.49
CA PRO A 452 10.88 2.92 2.64
C PRO A 452 9.50 3.51 2.91
N LEU A 453 9.38 4.83 2.87
CA LEU A 453 8.12 5.54 2.96
C LEU A 453 7.55 5.74 1.55
N PHE A 454 6.29 5.33 1.37
CA PHE A 454 5.58 5.48 0.09
C PHE A 454 4.31 6.30 0.30
N ASP A 455 4.07 7.25 -0.58
CA ASP A 455 2.93 8.18 -0.51
C ASP A 455 1.67 7.65 -1.22
N CYS A 456 1.70 6.44 -1.75
CA CYS A 456 0.66 5.96 -2.68
C CYS A 456 -0.44 5.10 -2.04
N TYR A 457 -0.40 4.83 -0.73
CA TYR A 457 -1.44 4.07 -0.03
C TYR A 457 -1.59 4.48 1.42
N VAL A 458 -2.75 4.20 2.00
CA VAL A 458 -3.05 4.47 3.41
C VAL A 458 -2.79 3.21 4.24
N ALA A 459 -2.01 3.33 5.31
CA ALA A 459 -1.72 2.21 6.18
C ALA A 459 -2.99 1.68 6.87
N PRO A 460 -3.22 0.35 6.93
CA PRO A 460 -4.39 -0.23 7.57
C PRO A 460 -4.57 0.19 9.03
N CYS A 461 -3.48 0.39 9.76
CA CYS A 461 -3.52 0.89 11.14
C CYS A 461 -4.06 2.34 11.23
N LYS A 462 -3.84 3.18 10.23
CA LYS A 462 -4.43 4.52 10.14
C LYS A 462 -5.93 4.44 9.88
N VAL A 463 -6.35 3.56 8.97
CA VAL A 463 -7.77 3.31 8.67
C VAL A 463 -8.49 2.68 9.88
N GLY A 464 -7.84 1.74 10.56
CA GLY A 464 -8.37 1.10 11.77
C GLY A 464 -8.43 2.02 12.98
N CYS A 465 -7.82 3.20 12.94
CA CYS A 465 -7.93 4.18 14.01
C CYS A 465 -9.24 4.98 13.88
N PRO A 466 -10.17 4.95 14.87
CA PRO A 466 -11.46 5.64 14.76
C PRO A 466 -11.36 7.16 14.52
N ILE A 467 -10.26 7.78 14.92
CA ILE A 467 -9.98 9.21 14.74
C ILE A 467 -8.94 9.48 13.65
N GLY A 468 -8.53 8.45 12.89
CA GLY A 468 -7.65 8.60 11.73
C GLY A 468 -6.26 9.17 12.04
N GLN A 469 -5.66 8.82 13.19
CA GLN A 469 -4.30 9.26 13.54
C GLN A 469 -3.27 8.76 12.52
N ASP A 470 -2.23 9.54 12.28
CA ASP A 470 -1.10 9.12 11.44
C ASP A 470 -0.17 8.17 12.20
N VAL A 471 -0.64 6.93 12.35
CA VAL A 471 0.02 5.90 13.15
C VAL A 471 1.43 5.59 12.66
N PRO A 472 1.68 5.36 11.36
CA PRO A 472 3.03 5.04 10.89
C PRO A 472 4.04 6.12 11.23
N GLU A 473 3.66 7.37 11.07
CA GLU A 473 4.59 8.48 11.23
C GLU A 473 4.91 8.75 12.71
N TYR A 474 3.90 8.77 13.61
CA TYR A 474 4.25 8.96 15.02
C TYR A 474 5.00 7.76 15.63
N VAL A 475 4.77 6.54 15.12
CA VAL A 475 5.55 5.35 15.52
C VAL A 475 7.01 5.53 15.13
N ARG A 476 7.27 5.97 13.88
CA ARG A 476 8.62 6.26 13.38
C ARG A 476 9.32 7.34 14.22
N LEU A 477 8.67 8.48 14.41
CA LEU A 477 9.21 9.59 15.18
C LEU A 477 9.51 9.21 16.63
N THR A 478 8.63 8.43 17.26
CA THR A 478 8.86 7.93 18.63
C THR A 478 10.07 6.99 18.68
N GLY A 479 10.22 6.11 17.69
CA GLY A 479 11.38 5.22 17.57
C GLY A 479 12.70 5.96 17.37
N GLU A 480 12.68 7.15 16.78
CA GLU A 480 13.82 8.05 16.61
C GLU A 480 14.07 8.94 17.85
N GLY A 481 13.24 8.84 18.90
CA GLY A 481 13.33 9.72 20.07
C GLY A 481 12.80 11.15 19.83
N ARG A 482 12.15 11.42 18.72
CA ARG A 482 11.59 12.71 18.31
C ARG A 482 10.18 12.89 18.88
N TYR A 483 10.08 12.83 20.21
CA TYR A 483 8.79 12.83 20.92
C TYR A 483 7.94 14.06 20.68
N GLN A 484 8.56 15.23 20.48
CA GLN A 484 7.85 16.49 20.23
C GLN A 484 7.08 16.45 18.92
N GLU A 485 7.76 16.02 17.88
CA GLU A 485 7.16 15.90 16.54
C GLU A 485 6.12 14.77 16.48
N ALA A 486 6.33 13.69 17.23
CA ALA A 486 5.32 12.65 17.39
C ALA A 486 4.05 13.20 18.07
N LEU A 487 4.21 14.05 19.08
CA LEU A 487 3.08 14.69 19.76
C LEU A 487 2.37 15.73 18.89
N ASP A 488 3.08 16.48 18.03
CA ASP A 488 2.46 17.36 17.05
C ASP A 488 1.43 16.60 16.19
N LEU A 489 1.82 15.44 15.65
CA LEU A 489 0.93 14.59 14.86
C LEU A 489 -0.21 13.96 15.69
N ILE A 490 0.09 13.52 16.90
CA ILE A 490 -0.92 12.89 17.77
C ILE A 490 -1.99 13.93 18.12
N TYR A 491 -1.60 15.14 18.56
CA TYR A 491 -2.51 16.21 18.93
C TYR A 491 -3.32 16.81 17.79
N GLU A 492 -2.95 16.54 16.53
CA GLU A 492 -3.80 16.90 15.39
C GLU A 492 -5.20 16.26 15.46
N ARG A 493 -5.29 15.02 15.97
CA ARG A 493 -6.51 14.20 15.97
C ARG A 493 -6.91 13.70 17.36
N ASN A 494 -6.05 13.75 18.35
CA ASN A 494 -6.26 13.17 19.67
C ASN A 494 -5.94 14.19 20.76
N ALA A 495 -6.97 14.72 21.41
CA ALA A 495 -6.82 15.69 22.49
C ALA A 495 -6.27 15.08 23.81
N LEU A 496 -6.31 13.75 23.96
CA LEU A 496 -6.08 13.03 25.21
C LEU A 496 -5.04 11.91 25.05
N PRO A 497 -3.80 12.20 24.59
CA PRO A 497 -2.81 11.18 24.30
C PRO A 497 -2.32 10.43 25.54
N ASN A 498 -2.23 11.09 26.71
CA ASN A 498 -1.83 10.42 27.96
C ASN A 498 -2.90 9.41 28.42
N ILE A 499 -4.18 9.80 28.38
CA ILE A 499 -5.31 8.88 28.70
C ILE A 499 -5.37 7.74 27.68
N THR A 500 -5.41 8.06 26.38
CA THR A 500 -5.59 7.05 25.34
C THR A 500 -4.34 6.17 25.14
N GLY A 501 -3.18 6.61 25.57
CA GLY A 501 -1.98 5.77 25.66
C GLY A 501 -2.14 4.61 26.64
N GLN A 502 -2.95 4.80 27.70
CA GLN A 502 -3.21 3.79 28.71
C GLN A 502 -4.40 2.86 28.38
N ILE A 503 -5.49 3.42 27.87
CA ILE A 503 -6.78 2.71 27.80
C ILE A 503 -7.43 2.62 26.42
N CYS A 504 -6.81 3.09 25.36
CA CYS A 504 -7.32 2.90 23.99
C CYS A 504 -7.50 1.40 23.70
N ASP A 505 -8.58 1.02 23.05
CA ASP A 505 -8.87 -0.35 22.61
C ASP A 505 -8.01 -0.82 21.44
N HIS A 506 -7.15 0.05 20.91
CA HIS A 506 -6.09 -0.21 19.94
C HIS A 506 -6.53 -0.97 18.67
N GLN A 507 -7.68 -0.62 18.11
CA GLN A 507 -8.18 -1.19 16.85
C GLN A 507 -7.13 -1.15 15.71
N CYS A 508 -6.25 -0.16 15.72
CA CYS A 508 -5.11 -0.09 14.79
C CYS A 508 -4.18 -1.31 14.87
N GLN A 509 -4.01 -1.93 16.06
CA GLN A 509 -3.17 -3.13 16.23
C GLN A 509 -3.82 -4.36 15.62
N TYR A 510 -5.16 -4.48 15.68
CA TYR A 510 -5.89 -5.57 15.01
C TYR A 510 -5.86 -5.47 13.48
N ASN A 511 -5.59 -4.29 12.94
CA ASN A 511 -5.44 -4.05 11.51
C ASN A 511 -3.96 -3.94 11.07
N CYS A 512 -3.02 -4.33 11.91
CA CYS A 512 -1.59 -4.24 11.60
C CYS A 512 -1.18 -5.33 10.62
N THR A 513 -0.58 -4.95 9.49
CA THR A 513 -0.09 -5.92 8.48
C THR A 513 1.05 -6.80 8.99
N ARG A 514 1.73 -6.42 10.08
CA ARG A 514 2.76 -7.27 10.70
C ARG A 514 2.19 -8.51 11.39
N LEU A 515 0.86 -8.55 11.65
CA LEU A 515 0.21 -9.77 12.16
C LEU A 515 0.43 -11.00 11.27
N ASP A 516 0.65 -10.79 9.97
CA ASP A 516 0.90 -11.88 9.02
C ASP A 516 2.27 -12.55 9.22
N TYR A 517 3.19 -11.89 9.94
CA TYR A 517 4.60 -12.29 10.02
C TYR A 517 5.07 -12.59 11.46
N GLU A 518 4.74 -11.73 12.41
CA GLU A 518 5.33 -11.82 13.75
C GLU A 518 4.40 -11.39 14.90
N GLY A 519 3.50 -10.47 14.62
CA GLY A 519 2.62 -9.85 15.59
C GLY A 519 2.47 -8.36 15.32
N SER A 520 1.42 -7.74 15.86
CA SER A 520 1.18 -6.32 15.67
C SER A 520 2.28 -5.46 16.31
N VAL A 521 2.53 -4.29 15.72
CA VAL A 521 3.28 -3.23 16.40
C VAL A 521 2.50 -2.79 17.64
N GLU A 522 3.18 -2.60 18.76
CA GLU A 522 2.57 -2.15 20.03
C GLU A 522 2.22 -0.65 19.99
N ILE A 523 1.32 -0.29 19.08
CA ILE A 523 0.99 1.10 18.69
C ILE A 523 0.51 1.92 19.89
N ARG A 524 -0.35 1.34 20.73
CA ARG A 524 -0.86 2.03 21.93
C ARG A 524 0.27 2.34 22.90
N GLU A 525 1.17 1.37 23.12
CA GLU A 525 2.31 1.52 24.00
C GLU A 525 3.29 2.58 23.47
N ILE A 526 3.56 2.58 22.17
CA ILE A 526 4.42 3.60 21.53
C ILE A 526 3.81 5.00 21.69
N LYS A 527 2.50 5.15 21.55
CA LYS A 527 1.80 6.42 21.83
C LYS A 527 1.98 6.84 23.30
N ARG A 528 1.87 5.89 24.24
CA ARG A 528 2.13 6.15 25.67
C ARG A 528 3.55 6.65 25.90
N ILE A 529 4.54 5.98 25.31
CA ILE A 529 5.95 6.37 25.39
C ILE A 529 6.17 7.78 24.85
N ALA A 530 5.60 8.12 23.67
CA ALA A 530 5.67 9.47 23.14
C ALA A 530 5.09 10.52 24.08
N ALA A 531 3.91 10.24 24.65
CA ALA A 531 3.25 11.14 25.58
C ALA A 531 4.04 11.30 26.89
N GLU A 532 4.52 10.21 27.50
CA GLU A 532 5.24 10.25 28.78
C GLU A 532 6.61 10.97 28.66
N ASN A 533 7.33 10.74 27.57
CA ASN A 533 8.66 11.33 27.40
C ASN A 533 8.63 12.75 26.80
N GLY A 534 7.59 13.08 26.04
CA GLY A 534 7.50 14.36 25.33
C GLY A 534 6.65 15.44 26.01
N TRP A 535 5.72 15.05 26.91
CA TRP A 535 4.65 15.94 27.36
C TRP A 535 5.15 17.24 28.04
N LYS A 536 6.13 17.15 28.90
CA LYS A 536 6.57 18.31 29.68
C LYS A 536 7.15 19.40 28.78
N GLU A 537 8.06 19.02 27.90
CA GLU A 537 8.66 19.92 26.92
C GLU A 537 7.62 20.41 25.89
N TYR A 538 6.67 19.54 25.52
CA TYR A 538 5.58 19.88 24.63
C TYR A 538 4.67 20.95 25.22
N LEU A 539 4.32 20.84 26.51
CA LEU A 539 3.52 21.82 27.23
C LEU A 539 4.23 23.20 27.27
N GLU A 540 5.55 23.20 27.52
CA GLU A 540 6.35 24.42 27.54
C GLU A 540 6.40 25.10 26.17
N ARG A 541 6.56 24.36 25.10
CA ARG A 541 6.58 24.88 23.72
C ARG A 541 5.24 25.42 23.23
N HIS A 542 4.14 24.80 23.64
CA HIS A 542 2.80 25.07 23.12
C HIS A 542 1.95 25.89 24.09
N ASN A 543 2.53 26.48 25.12
CA ASN A 543 1.87 27.46 25.99
C ASN A 543 1.72 28.79 25.24
N THR A 544 1.08 28.77 24.08
CA THR A 544 0.90 29.94 23.22
C THR A 544 -0.55 30.37 23.20
N THR A 545 -0.77 31.66 23.44
CA THR A 545 -2.11 32.25 23.34
C THR A 545 -2.59 32.21 21.89
N VAL A 546 -3.51 31.32 21.56
CA VAL A 546 -4.19 31.31 20.27
C VAL A 546 -4.97 32.62 20.10
N ARG A 547 -4.91 33.23 18.92
CA ARG A 547 -5.69 34.43 18.62
C ARG A 547 -7.17 34.15 18.75
N LYS A 548 -7.83 34.77 19.72
CA LYS A 548 -9.24 34.58 19.97
C LYS A 548 -10.10 35.17 18.85
N ASN A 549 -11.15 34.45 18.47
CA ASN A 549 -12.12 34.87 17.44
C ASN A 549 -13.33 35.65 18.04
N GLY A 550 -13.37 35.77 19.38
CA GLY A 550 -14.42 36.50 20.10
C GLY A 550 -15.74 35.73 20.29
N ARG A 551 -15.81 34.48 19.85
CA ARG A 551 -17.04 33.65 19.96
C ARG A 551 -16.94 32.75 21.18
N LYS A 552 -18.03 32.62 21.93
CA LYS A 552 -18.08 31.89 23.19
C LYS A 552 -18.76 30.54 23.06
N VAL A 553 -18.15 29.52 23.61
CA VAL A 553 -18.68 28.14 23.64
C VAL A 553 -18.82 27.65 25.08
N ALA A 554 -19.98 27.16 25.43
CA ALA A 554 -20.21 26.42 26.66
C ALA A 554 -20.08 24.92 26.37
N VAL A 555 -19.24 24.23 27.13
CA VAL A 555 -19.13 22.77 27.12
C VAL A 555 -19.71 22.25 28.44
N VAL A 556 -20.75 21.44 28.38
CA VAL A 556 -21.42 20.88 29.55
C VAL A 556 -20.95 19.43 29.76
N GLY A 557 -20.14 19.21 30.79
CA GLY A 557 -19.48 17.96 31.13
C GLY A 557 -17.99 17.96 30.75
N ALA A 558 -17.14 17.65 31.72
CA ALA A 558 -15.68 17.55 31.57
C ALA A 558 -15.19 16.08 31.42
N GLY A 559 -16.02 15.21 30.87
CA GLY A 559 -15.61 13.85 30.45
C GLY A 559 -14.79 13.89 29.15
N PRO A 560 -14.31 12.72 28.63
CA PRO A 560 -13.47 12.67 27.43
C PRO A 560 -14.03 13.43 26.21
N ALA A 561 -15.34 13.34 25.99
CA ALA A 561 -16.00 14.04 24.87
C ALA A 561 -15.95 15.57 25.06
N GLY A 562 -16.28 16.07 26.24
CA GLY A 562 -16.22 17.50 26.55
C GLY A 562 -14.80 18.05 26.54
N LEU A 563 -13.84 17.32 27.10
CA LEU A 563 -12.43 17.69 27.07
C LEU A 563 -11.87 17.77 25.65
N SER A 564 -12.21 16.79 24.80
CA SER A 564 -11.80 16.80 23.39
C SER A 564 -12.42 17.97 22.62
N ALA A 565 -13.73 18.21 22.81
CA ALA A 565 -14.41 19.37 22.20
C ALA A 565 -13.78 20.69 22.67
N ALA A 566 -13.50 20.82 23.97
CA ALA A 566 -12.88 22.02 24.53
C ALA A 566 -11.49 22.29 23.92
N TYR A 567 -10.66 21.26 23.78
CA TYR A 567 -9.35 21.36 23.16
C TYR A 567 -9.43 21.86 21.70
N PHE A 568 -10.19 21.16 20.86
CA PHE A 568 -10.25 21.52 19.44
C PHE A 568 -10.88 22.89 19.20
N LEU A 569 -11.92 23.27 19.97
CA LEU A 569 -12.53 24.57 19.87
C LEU A 569 -11.59 25.70 20.35
N ALA A 570 -10.86 25.48 21.45
CA ALA A 570 -9.88 26.47 21.92
C ALA A 570 -8.74 26.66 20.90
N ARG A 571 -8.31 25.59 20.25
CA ARG A 571 -7.32 25.62 19.17
C ARG A 571 -7.77 26.44 17.96
N GLU A 572 -9.08 26.46 17.67
CA GLU A 572 -9.70 27.29 16.61
C GLU A 572 -10.00 28.73 17.08
N GLY A 573 -9.57 29.09 18.29
CA GLY A 573 -9.66 30.46 18.81
C GLY A 573 -10.97 30.81 19.52
N PHE A 574 -11.85 29.83 19.79
CA PHE A 574 -13.04 30.09 20.58
C PHE A 574 -12.72 30.32 22.05
N ASP A 575 -13.54 31.13 22.72
CA ASP A 575 -13.55 31.29 24.17
C ASP A 575 -14.37 30.14 24.77
N VAL A 576 -13.70 29.14 25.31
CA VAL A 576 -14.34 27.91 25.77
C VAL A 576 -14.42 27.89 27.30
N LYS A 577 -15.63 27.65 27.83
CA LYS A 577 -15.86 27.40 29.25
C LYS A 577 -16.55 26.05 29.45
N VAL A 578 -15.93 25.20 30.27
CA VAL A 578 -16.41 23.84 30.62
C VAL A 578 -17.12 23.89 31.95
N PHE A 579 -18.32 23.38 32.03
CA PHE A 579 -19.15 23.25 33.24
C PHE A 579 -19.19 21.78 33.66
N GLU A 580 -18.71 21.49 34.86
CA GLU A 580 -18.64 20.11 35.40
C GLU A 580 -19.31 20.04 36.77
N LYS A 581 -20.13 19.01 36.98
CA LYS A 581 -20.83 18.77 38.26
C LYS A 581 -19.91 18.26 39.37
N HIS A 582 -18.85 17.53 39.03
CA HIS A 582 -17.85 17.07 39.97
C HIS A 582 -16.83 18.17 40.30
N ASP A 583 -15.99 17.89 41.28
CA ASP A 583 -14.92 18.79 41.71
C ASP A 583 -13.69 18.77 40.76
N SER A 584 -13.70 17.87 39.77
CA SER A 584 -12.56 17.61 38.90
C SER A 584 -12.98 17.12 37.51
N ALA A 585 -12.12 17.39 36.52
CA ALA A 585 -12.31 16.95 35.14
C ALA A 585 -11.88 15.49 34.95
N GLY A 586 -12.49 14.82 33.97
CA GLY A 586 -12.17 13.45 33.56
C GLY A 586 -13.41 12.56 33.37
N GLY A 587 -14.52 12.83 34.07
CA GLY A 587 -15.71 11.99 33.99
C GLY A 587 -15.42 10.53 34.30
N VAL A 588 -15.89 9.61 33.46
CA VAL A 588 -15.72 8.14 33.64
C VAL A 588 -14.25 7.73 33.76
N VAL A 589 -13.34 8.35 33.02
CA VAL A 589 -11.90 7.98 33.06
C VAL A 589 -11.27 8.32 34.42
N ARG A 590 -11.81 9.32 35.11
CA ARG A 590 -11.34 9.71 36.45
C ARG A 590 -12.06 8.97 37.56
N HIS A 591 -13.38 8.86 37.47
CA HIS A 591 -14.21 8.45 38.60
C HIS A 591 -14.61 6.97 38.56
N VAL A 592 -14.48 6.27 37.43
CA VAL A 592 -14.92 4.89 37.26
C VAL A 592 -13.78 3.95 36.91
N ILE A 593 -12.91 4.30 35.97
CA ILE A 593 -11.80 3.41 35.56
C ILE A 593 -10.80 3.28 36.73
N PRO A 594 -10.45 2.05 37.14
CA PRO A 594 -9.54 1.82 38.28
C PRO A 594 -8.14 2.42 38.08
N HIS A 595 -7.50 2.89 39.19
CA HIS A 595 -6.18 3.52 39.16
C HIS A 595 -5.08 2.67 38.52
N PHE A 596 -5.14 1.35 38.68
CA PHE A 596 -4.15 0.44 38.10
C PHE A 596 -4.26 0.34 36.57
N ARG A 597 -5.40 0.75 35.99
CA ARG A 597 -5.60 0.81 34.54
C ARG A 597 -5.29 2.20 33.98
N LEU A 598 -5.62 3.24 34.71
CA LEU A 598 -5.40 4.62 34.31
C LEU A 598 -4.93 5.45 35.52
N PRO A 599 -3.62 5.75 35.59
CA PRO A 599 -3.06 6.61 36.61
C PRO A 599 -3.65 8.02 36.56
N LEU A 600 -3.81 8.64 37.73
CA LEU A 600 -4.35 10.00 37.83
C LEU A 600 -3.49 11.02 37.08
N GLU A 601 -2.18 10.85 37.14
CA GLU A 601 -1.22 11.71 36.46
C GLU A 601 -1.45 11.80 34.95
N ALA A 602 -1.84 10.69 34.29
CA ALA A 602 -2.14 10.70 32.87
C ALA A 602 -3.36 11.58 32.55
N ILE A 603 -4.34 11.60 33.45
CA ILE A 603 -5.54 12.45 33.31
C ILE A 603 -5.16 13.91 33.52
N GLU A 604 -4.39 14.21 34.57
CA GLU A 604 -3.98 15.60 34.88
C GLU A 604 -3.15 16.20 33.75
N ARG A 605 -2.22 15.44 33.18
CA ARG A 605 -1.41 15.89 32.03
C ARG A 605 -2.27 16.36 30.85
N ASP A 606 -3.27 15.57 30.47
CA ASP A 606 -4.15 15.96 29.37
C ASP A 606 -5.04 17.16 29.74
N VAL A 607 -5.54 17.23 30.98
CA VAL A 607 -6.35 18.36 31.47
C VAL A 607 -5.53 19.65 31.54
N ASP A 608 -4.29 19.59 32.05
CA ASP A 608 -3.40 20.75 32.14
C ASP A 608 -3.02 21.27 30.76
N PHE A 609 -2.79 20.38 29.78
CA PHE A 609 -2.55 20.77 28.41
C PHE A 609 -3.77 21.48 27.80
N ILE A 610 -4.97 21.00 28.06
CA ILE A 610 -6.22 21.66 27.61
C ILE A 610 -6.37 23.04 28.27
N ARG A 611 -6.06 23.15 29.56
CA ARG A 611 -6.05 24.47 30.29
C ARG A 611 -5.07 25.43 29.67
N SER A 612 -3.88 24.98 29.26
CA SER A 612 -2.87 25.88 28.67
C SER A 612 -3.34 26.54 27.37
N HIS A 613 -4.39 26.02 26.72
CA HIS A 613 -5.04 26.66 25.58
C HIS A 613 -6.09 27.72 25.95
N GLY A 614 -6.17 28.08 27.23
CA GLY A 614 -7.10 29.10 27.72
C GLY A 614 -8.53 28.60 27.90
N VAL A 615 -8.72 27.30 28.12
CA VAL A 615 -10.02 26.70 28.47
C VAL A 615 -10.30 26.99 29.95
N GLU A 616 -11.43 27.60 30.25
CA GLU A 616 -11.91 27.82 31.62
C GLU A 616 -12.74 26.63 32.11
N PHE A 617 -12.57 26.27 33.38
CA PHE A 617 -13.34 25.20 34.02
C PHE A 617 -14.11 25.76 35.22
N GLU A 618 -15.41 25.41 35.29
CA GLU A 618 -16.26 25.65 36.43
C GLU A 618 -16.74 24.31 37.00
N PHE A 619 -16.24 23.98 38.19
CA PHE A 619 -16.51 22.73 38.88
C PHE A 619 -17.65 22.86 39.90
N ASN A 620 -18.14 21.72 40.39
CA ASN A 620 -19.23 21.64 41.39
C ASN A 620 -20.52 22.35 40.94
N VAL A 621 -20.76 22.35 39.64
CA VAL A 621 -21.94 23.00 39.07
C VAL A 621 -23.19 22.14 39.30
N ASN A 622 -24.22 22.75 39.85
CA ASN A 622 -25.51 22.04 39.99
C ASN A 622 -26.12 21.82 38.58
N PRO A 623 -26.31 20.55 38.16
CA PRO A 623 -26.86 20.26 36.83
C PRO A 623 -28.20 20.93 36.54
N LYS A 624 -29.04 21.11 37.56
CA LYS A 624 -30.36 21.77 37.44
C LYS A 624 -30.26 23.28 37.18
N SER A 625 -29.12 23.90 37.44
CA SER A 625 -28.90 25.32 37.19
C SER A 625 -28.39 25.61 35.78
N ILE A 626 -28.01 24.58 35.04
CA ILE A 626 -27.54 24.69 33.65
C ILE A 626 -28.72 24.44 32.72
N THR A 627 -29.21 25.52 32.09
CA THR A 627 -30.21 25.45 31.05
C THR A 627 -29.69 26.07 29.76
N ILE A 628 -30.19 25.63 28.62
CA ILE A 628 -29.77 26.17 27.31
C ILE A 628 -30.03 27.68 27.27
N ASP A 629 -31.23 28.11 27.66
CA ASP A 629 -31.60 29.53 27.68
C ASP A 629 -30.70 30.37 28.63
N GLY A 630 -30.38 29.77 29.78
CA GLY A 630 -29.46 30.40 30.76
C GLY A 630 -28.03 30.58 30.23
N LEU A 631 -27.54 29.63 29.43
CA LEU A 631 -26.23 29.75 28.78
C LEU A 631 -26.25 30.75 27.62
N ILE A 632 -27.32 30.75 26.83
CA ILE A 632 -27.52 31.79 25.79
C ILE A 632 -27.56 33.20 26.42
N ALA A 633 -28.32 33.36 27.49
CA ALA A 633 -28.38 34.64 28.23
C ALA A 633 -27.03 35.08 28.79
N LYS A 634 -26.11 34.15 29.08
CA LYS A 634 -24.72 34.46 29.47
C LYS A 634 -23.78 34.77 28.28
N GLY A 635 -24.34 34.80 27.06
CA GLY A 635 -23.62 35.18 25.85
C GLY A 635 -22.84 34.02 25.19
N PHE A 636 -23.15 32.76 25.50
CA PHE A 636 -22.60 31.62 24.78
C PHE A 636 -23.37 31.44 23.45
N GLU A 637 -22.63 31.40 22.35
CA GLU A 637 -23.21 31.22 21.00
C GLU A 637 -23.40 29.76 20.64
N TYR A 638 -22.57 28.90 21.20
CA TYR A 638 -22.58 27.45 20.98
C TYR A 638 -22.60 26.72 22.30
N ILE A 639 -23.30 25.61 22.33
CA ILE A 639 -23.41 24.75 23.52
C ILE A 639 -23.11 23.32 23.07
N PHE A 640 -22.06 22.73 23.64
CA PHE A 640 -21.72 21.32 23.44
C PHE A 640 -22.15 20.52 24.68
N LEU A 641 -22.96 19.49 24.47
CA LEU A 641 -23.45 18.61 25.55
C LEU A 641 -22.63 17.32 25.58
N GLY A 642 -21.69 17.24 26.51
CA GLY A 642 -20.83 16.07 26.76
C GLY A 642 -21.12 15.40 28.10
N VAL A 643 -22.37 15.30 28.49
CA VAL A 643 -22.84 14.88 29.83
C VAL A 643 -22.64 13.41 30.16
N GLY A 644 -22.31 12.58 29.14
CA GLY A 644 -22.09 11.14 29.33
C GLY A 644 -23.37 10.33 29.60
N ALA A 645 -23.20 9.05 29.93
CA ALA A 645 -24.25 8.12 30.31
C ALA A 645 -23.85 7.43 31.61
N GLU A 646 -24.33 7.93 32.75
CA GLU A 646 -23.89 7.49 34.07
C GLU A 646 -24.61 6.23 34.59
N LYS A 647 -25.75 5.88 34.01
CA LYS A 647 -26.52 4.71 34.41
C LYS A 647 -26.34 3.60 33.39
N GLY A 648 -25.88 2.47 33.87
CA GLY A 648 -25.85 1.25 33.06
C GLY A 648 -27.25 0.69 32.80
N ASN A 649 -27.37 -0.07 31.71
CA ASN A 649 -28.57 -0.84 31.44
C ASN A 649 -28.53 -2.12 32.31
N ILE A 650 -29.41 -2.20 33.30
CA ILE A 650 -29.56 -3.41 34.13
C ILE A 650 -30.26 -4.46 33.28
N MET A 651 -29.58 -5.58 33.06
CA MET A 651 -30.17 -6.75 32.40
C MET A 651 -31.29 -7.32 33.29
N PRO A 652 -32.53 -7.55 32.78
CA PRO A 652 -33.57 -8.18 33.57
C PRO A 652 -33.13 -9.61 33.96
N LEU A 653 -32.95 -9.83 35.26
CA LEU A 653 -32.61 -11.14 35.85
C LEU A 653 -33.80 -11.59 36.69
N ASP A 654 -34.14 -12.88 36.61
CA ASP A 654 -35.12 -13.47 37.48
C ASP A 654 -34.55 -13.59 38.90
N GLY A 655 -35.28 -13.05 39.89
CA GLY A 655 -34.88 -12.98 41.26
C GLY A 655 -34.20 -11.67 41.69
N SER A 656 -34.44 -11.23 42.90
CA SER A 656 -33.76 -10.06 43.49
C SER A 656 -32.65 -10.54 44.42
N ASP A 657 -31.41 -10.31 44.03
CA ASP A 657 -30.25 -10.62 44.88
C ASP A 657 -29.45 -9.33 45.14
N LYS A 658 -29.25 -8.98 46.39
CA LYS A 658 -28.41 -7.85 46.81
C LYS A 658 -26.95 -7.96 46.40
N ARG A 659 -26.52 -9.12 45.90
CA ARG A 659 -25.19 -9.36 45.35
C ARG A 659 -25.05 -8.93 43.88
N VAL A 660 -26.14 -8.62 43.21
CA VAL A 660 -26.14 -8.08 41.83
C VAL A 660 -25.91 -6.60 41.94
N LEU A 661 -24.75 -6.15 41.49
CA LEU A 661 -24.34 -4.74 41.49
C LEU A 661 -24.30 -4.23 40.07
N GLU A 662 -24.73 -2.98 39.86
CA GLU A 662 -24.52 -2.31 38.61
C GLU A 662 -23.02 -1.97 38.45
N SER A 663 -22.44 -2.22 37.28
CA SER A 663 -20.99 -2.19 37.07
C SER A 663 -20.38 -0.78 37.22
N LEU A 664 -21.07 0.25 36.72
CA LEU A 664 -20.57 1.62 36.82
C LEU A 664 -20.62 2.13 38.28
N ASP A 665 -21.71 1.85 38.99
CA ASP A 665 -21.87 2.21 40.41
C ASP A 665 -20.81 1.50 41.26
N PHE A 666 -20.60 0.19 41.00
CA PHE A 666 -19.57 -0.58 41.71
C PHE A 666 -18.16 -0.04 41.45
N LEU A 667 -17.79 0.22 40.18
CA LEU A 667 -16.49 0.73 39.85
C LEU A 667 -16.28 2.16 40.35
N TRP A 668 -17.34 2.97 40.37
CA TRP A 668 -17.30 4.33 40.93
C TRP A 668 -16.98 4.25 42.45
N GLU A 669 -17.69 3.39 43.19
CA GLU A 669 -17.45 3.21 44.61
C GLU A 669 -16.07 2.64 44.90
N PHE A 670 -15.64 1.62 44.13
CA PHE A 670 -14.31 1.06 44.22
C PHE A 670 -13.20 2.10 44.00
N ARG A 671 -13.40 3.03 43.11
CA ARG A 671 -12.40 4.07 42.79
C ARG A 671 -12.38 5.19 43.83
N ASN A 672 -13.54 5.67 44.24
CA ASN A 672 -13.64 6.88 45.08
C ASN A 672 -13.79 6.60 46.60
N ALA A 673 -14.29 5.43 46.96
CA ALA A 673 -14.53 5.03 48.37
C ALA A 673 -14.28 3.51 48.56
N PRO A 674 -13.06 3.00 48.25
CA PRO A 674 -12.78 1.56 48.28
C PRO A 674 -13.03 0.89 49.62
N GLN A 675 -12.98 1.64 50.72
CA GLN A 675 -13.29 1.17 52.05
C GLN A 675 -14.76 0.75 52.23
N ASN A 676 -15.66 1.20 51.39
CA ASN A 676 -17.08 0.85 51.43
C ASN A 676 -17.37 -0.46 50.67
N VAL A 677 -16.48 -0.87 49.76
CA VAL A 677 -16.66 -2.05 48.93
C VAL A 677 -16.38 -3.29 49.73
N LYS A 678 -17.42 -4.00 50.12
CA LYS A 678 -17.32 -5.28 50.86
C LYS A 678 -17.57 -6.43 49.91
N LEU A 679 -16.51 -7.01 49.41
CA LEU A 679 -16.57 -8.27 48.68
C LEU A 679 -16.58 -9.40 49.71
N GLY A 680 -17.55 -10.31 49.60
CA GLY A 680 -17.58 -11.50 50.45
C GLY A 680 -16.27 -12.32 50.30
N LYS A 681 -16.11 -13.32 51.22
CA LYS A 681 -14.97 -14.26 51.15
C LYS A 681 -15.10 -15.17 49.93
#